data_f439eb4572b1b7b1a1127f3de01f142b
#
_entry.id   f439eb4572b1b7b1a1127f3de01f142b
#
_cell.length_a   1.000
_cell.length_b   1.000
_cell.length_c   1.000
_cell.angle_alpha   90.00
_cell.angle_beta   90.00
_cell.angle_gamma   90.00
#
_symmetry.space_group_name_H-M   'P 1'
#
loop_
_entity.id
_entity.type
_entity.pdbx_description
1 polymer ?
#
loop_
_entity_poly.entity_id
_entity_poly.type
_entity_poly.pdbx_seq_one_letter_code
_entity_poly.pdbx_strand_id
1 'polypeptide(L)'
;MITTPAAATLTERLRSLAFDLWWTWSDAAQQLFGRVDPDAWRATGHAPLATLERAAASRLATLAADADFLAALEAVEDSLAAYHAATPWFAGAHPDSDLRIAYLCMEYGLHESLPWYSGGLGILAGDHVKAASDLGLPYVAVGIAWGRGYYRQHIAADGTVEARYPASPPSSLPVTDTGVLFDLDLAGSQVAVRVWEAKVGRARLLLLDTDVEGNRDEDRALTANLYAGDGDWRIRQEVLLGVGGVHALEALGIRPTVWHLNEGHAAFAVMERARRAVTAGVPRSEAFSAVHGSTVFTTHTPVHAGNDRFDAAHVWRYLAGHAAALGLDFDNFTGLGRERPDDAHEQFCMTVFALRLAGHANGVARLHGETARAMWTGVYGLAARAVPIGHVTNGVHLPTWTAPAVSALIGDHGGWPATPDANPWPAILERVDDATLWRLRCRLRRELVQNLRVRLYRQHAVAGSDPARIAALDEILSGEVLTIGFARRMATYKRAPLIFRDLDRIETIVGDADRPVQLLFAGKAHPHDAAGHEFVARIHRLASRPALAGRVWMLADYDIDLGRALTAGCDVWLNNPVRPLEASGTSGMKAAANGVLNCSILDGWWDEAYDGANGWSLGGDDDVAPQERDRIDAEAIYATLERAVVPAFYDRDRHGIPTRWMELVRRNLAGLPAVYSTWRMVGDYLDQLYLPAHLRSEDLAA
;
A
#
# COMPACT_ATOMS: atom_id res chain seq x y z
N MET A 1 0.50 33.78 24.20
CA MET A 1 -0.23 34.63 23.22
C MET A 1 -1.71 34.31 23.38
N ILE A 2 -2.58 35.31 23.56
CA ILE A 2 -4.03 35.09 23.76
C ILE A 2 -4.63 34.77 22.38
N THR A 3 -5.10 33.56 22.19
CA THR A 3 -5.85 33.14 20.99
C THR A 3 -7.21 33.84 21.02
N THR A 4 -7.66 34.45 19.92
CA THR A 4 -9.00 35.03 19.86
C THR A 4 -10.07 33.92 19.89
N PRO A 5 -11.29 34.16 20.39
CA PRO A 5 -12.36 33.16 20.40
C PRO A 5 -12.63 32.58 18.99
N ALA A 6 -12.63 33.42 17.95
CA ALA A 6 -12.83 32.98 16.57
C ALA A 6 -11.71 32.07 16.07
N ALA A 7 -10.45 32.35 16.41
CA ALA A 7 -9.32 31.46 16.06
C ALA A 7 -9.37 30.13 16.82
N ALA A 8 -9.82 30.13 18.07
CA ALA A 8 -10.02 28.91 18.84
C ALA A 8 -11.11 28.01 18.19
N THR A 9 -12.25 28.58 17.83
CA THR A 9 -13.33 27.87 17.11
C THR A 9 -12.86 27.33 15.75
N LEU A 10 -12.09 28.11 14.96
CA LEU A 10 -11.53 27.65 13.71
C LEU A 10 -10.59 26.45 13.91
N THR A 11 -9.71 26.54 14.93
CA THR A 11 -8.78 25.45 15.23
C THR A 11 -9.51 24.16 15.62
N GLU A 12 -10.59 24.25 16.38
CA GLU A 12 -11.41 23.12 16.78
C GLU A 12 -12.10 22.46 15.58
N ARG A 13 -12.69 23.23 14.66
CA ARG A 13 -13.28 22.72 13.42
C ARG A 13 -12.25 21.98 12.56
N LEU A 14 -11.07 22.58 12.34
CA LEU A 14 -9.99 21.96 11.57
C LEU A 14 -9.45 20.68 12.26
N ARG A 15 -9.35 20.66 13.58
CA ARG A 15 -9.00 19.45 14.33
C ARG A 15 -10.06 18.36 14.17
N SER A 16 -11.32 18.70 14.30
CA SER A 16 -12.43 17.74 14.09
C SER A 16 -12.37 17.10 12.71
N LEU A 17 -12.14 17.89 11.66
CA LEU A 17 -11.95 17.41 10.29
C LEU A 17 -10.73 16.48 10.17
N ALA A 18 -9.62 16.79 10.86
CA ALA A 18 -8.38 16.00 10.80
C ALA A 18 -8.54 14.60 11.41
N PHE A 19 -9.48 14.39 12.35
CA PHE A 19 -9.72 13.11 12.99
C PHE A 19 -10.54 12.12 12.14
N ASP A 20 -11.17 12.55 11.04
CA ASP A 20 -11.75 11.64 10.07
C ASP A 20 -10.80 11.52 8.88
N LEU A 21 -10.12 10.38 8.75
CA LEU A 21 -9.12 10.16 7.69
C LEU A 21 -9.70 10.18 6.27
N TRP A 22 -11.00 10.42 6.10
CA TRP A 22 -11.62 10.74 4.81
C TRP A 22 -10.88 11.88 4.08
N TRP A 23 -10.33 12.85 4.80
CA TRP A 23 -9.55 13.92 4.20
C TRP A 23 -8.36 13.42 3.38
N THR A 24 -7.83 12.21 3.67
CA THR A 24 -6.65 11.65 2.96
C THR A 24 -6.91 11.33 1.49
N TRP A 25 -8.16 11.26 1.06
CA TRP A 25 -8.56 11.10 -0.34
C TRP A 25 -9.52 12.20 -0.85
N SER A 26 -9.66 13.29 -0.10
CA SER A 26 -10.37 14.49 -0.51
C SER A 26 -9.38 15.59 -0.90
N ASP A 27 -9.25 15.86 -2.19
CA ASP A 27 -8.37 16.92 -2.71
C ASP A 27 -8.70 18.28 -2.07
N ALA A 28 -9.99 18.59 -1.90
CA ALA A 28 -10.44 19.85 -1.30
C ALA A 28 -9.99 19.98 0.18
N ALA A 29 -10.07 18.88 0.94
CA ALA A 29 -9.63 18.87 2.34
C ALA A 29 -8.11 19.01 2.45
N GLN A 30 -7.33 18.33 1.60
CA GLN A 30 -5.87 18.46 1.58
C GLN A 30 -5.44 19.88 1.19
N GLN A 31 -6.08 20.49 0.18
CA GLN A 31 -5.84 21.88 -0.22
C GLN A 31 -6.19 22.84 0.92
N LEU A 32 -7.29 22.62 1.63
CA LEU A 32 -7.69 23.44 2.78
C LEU A 32 -6.62 23.41 3.88
N PHE A 33 -6.13 22.23 4.29
CA PHE A 33 -5.04 22.11 5.27
C PHE A 33 -3.75 22.78 4.79
N GLY A 34 -3.42 22.65 3.51
CA GLY A 34 -2.27 23.31 2.90
C GLY A 34 -2.36 24.85 2.95
N ARG A 35 -3.56 25.45 2.95
CA ARG A 35 -3.78 26.90 3.08
C ARG A 35 -3.59 27.41 4.52
N VAL A 36 -3.66 26.54 5.52
CA VAL A 36 -3.45 26.95 6.93
C VAL A 36 -2.05 27.54 7.09
N ASP A 37 -1.04 26.76 6.75
CA ASP A 37 0.36 27.19 6.71
C ASP A 37 1.10 26.32 5.68
N PRO A 38 1.36 26.81 4.46
CA PRO A 38 1.97 26.02 3.39
C PRO A 38 3.36 25.48 3.71
N ASP A 39 4.14 26.20 4.51
CA ASP A 39 5.50 25.77 4.88
C ASP A 39 5.45 24.70 5.98
N ALA A 40 4.62 24.90 7.01
CA ALA A 40 4.37 23.89 8.03
C ALA A 40 3.77 22.61 7.42
N TRP A 41 2.81 22.72 6.50
CA TRP A 41 2.20 21.59 5.79
C TRP A 41 3.26 20.71 5.09
N ARG A 42 4.15 21.35 4.31
CA ARG A 42 5.26 20.65 3.65
C ARG A 42 6.28 20.08 4.65
N ALA A 43 6.58 20.83 5.70
CA ALA A 43 7.61 20.43 6.68
C ALA A 43 7.14 19.29 7.61
N THR A 44 5.84 19.12 7.80
CA THR A 44 5.25 18.04 8.62
C THR A 44 4.92 16.78 7.83
N GLY A 45 5.23 16.75 6.52
CA GLY A 45 4.83 15.64 5.65
C GLY A 45 3.30 15.57 5.49
N HIS A 46 2.68 16.74 5.36
CA HIS A 46 1.23 16.90 5.15
C HIS A 46 0.38 16.37 6.33
N ALA A 47 0.85 16.57 7.57
CA ALA A 47 0.14 16.18 8.79
C ALA A 47 -0.74 17.33 9.29
N PRO A 48 -2.09 17.24 9.25
CA PRO A 48 -2.97 18.35 9.65
C PRO A 48 -2.73 18.82 11.08
N LEU A 49 -2.70 17.89 12.06
CA LEU A 49 -2.52 18.24 13.47
C LEU A 49 -1.19 18.96 13.73
N ALA A 50 -0.10 18.41 13.20
CA ALA A 50 1.22 19.02 13.34
C ALA A 50 1.33 20.36 12.60
N THR A 51 0.60 20.55 11.50
CA THR A 51 0.49 21.82 10.80
C THR A 51 -0.23 22.86 11.65
N LEU A 52 -1.35 22.50 12.28
CA LEU A 52 -2.08 23.39 13.19
C LEU A 52 -1.26 23.79 14.42
N GLU A 53 -0.46 22.87 14.98
CA GLU A 53 0.41 23.13 16.12
C GLU A 53 1.57 24.09 15.78
N ARG A 54 2.06 24.04 14.53
CA ARG A 54 3.16 24.92 14.06
C ARG A 54 2.67 26.28 13.55
N ALA A 55 1.40 26.37 13.14
CA ALA A 55 0.85 27.60 12.61
C ALA A 55 0.84 28.71 13.66
N ALA A 56 1.33 29.90 13.28
CA ALA A 56 1.35 31.04 14.18
C ALA A 56 -0.07 31.47 14.57
N ALA A 57 -0.28 31.86 15.84
CA ALA A 57 -1.59 32.30 16.33
C ALA A 57 -2.15 33.50 15.52
N SER A 58 -1.27 34.40 15.05
CA SER A 58 -1.64 35.50 14.16
C SER A 58 -2.17 35.02 12.81
N ARG A 59 -1.58 33.93 12.26
CA ARG A 59 -2.05 33.33 11.01
C ARG A 59 -3.43 32.73 11.17
N LEU A 60 -3.68 31.98 12.25
CA LEU A 60 -5.00 31.41 12.56
C LEU A 60 -6.05 32.51 12.79
N ALA A 61 -5.67 33.62 13.44
CA ALA A 61 -6.56 34.77 13.61
C ALA A 61 -6.90 35.43 12.26
N THR A 62 -5.94 35.54 11.34
CA THR A 62 -6.18 36.05 9.99
C THR A 62 -7.14 35.14 9.22
N LEU A 63 -6.94 33.82 9.26
CA LEU A 63 -7.82 32.84 8.59
C LEU A 63 -9.23 32.81 9.18
N ALA A 64 -9.36 33.02 10.49
CA ALA A 64 -10.67 33.11 11.15
C ALA A 64 -11.49 34.35 10.74
N ALA A 65 -10.85 35.34 10.10
CA ALA A 65 -11.50 36.53 9.52
C ALA A 65 -11.57 36.46 7.96
N ASP A 66 -10.99 35.46 7.33
CA ASP A 66 -10.96 35.29 5.87
C ASP A 66 -12.23 34.55 5.41
N ALA A 67 -13.14 35.28 4.76
CA ALA A 67 -14.43 34.75 4.29
C ALA A 67 -14.25 33.62 3.24
N ASP A 68 -13.24 33.72 2.37
CA ASP A 68 -12.98 32.71 1.35
C ASP A 68 -12.42 31.42 1.95
N PHE A 69 -11.61 31.54 3.01
CA PHE A 69 -11.12 30.37 3.76
C PHE A 69 -12.26 29.69 4.53
N LEU A 70 -13.11 30.47 5.20
CA LEU A 70 -14.24 29.93 5.96
C LEU A 70 -15.28 29.26 5.05
N ALA A 71 -15.56 29.84 3.88
CA ALA A 71 -16.44 29.21 2.88
C ALA A 71 -15.86 27.89 2.34
N ALA A 72 -14.53 27.84 2.12
CA ALA A 72 -13.86 26.59 1.71
C ALA A 72 -13.91 25.53 2.82
N LEU A 73 -13.74 25.91 4.08
CA LEU A 73 -13.89 25.00 5.23
C LEU A 73 -15.30 24.45 5.31
N GLU A 74 -16.33 25.31 5.21
CA GLU A 74 -17.74 24.91 5.23
C GLU A 74 -18.06 23.92 4.10
N ALA A 75 -17.61 24.19 2.88
CA ALA A 75 -17.79 23.28 1.75
C ALA A 75 -17.14 21.90 1.96
N VAL A 76 -15.99 21.83 2.63
CA VAL A 76 -15.34 20.55 2.98
C VAL A 76 -16.10 19.82 4.06
N GLU A 77 -16.57 20.53 5.11
CA GLU A 77 -17.41 19.95 6.17
C GLU A 77 -18.73 19.42 5.63
N ASP A 78 -19.39 20.17 4.74
CA ASP A 78 -20.61 19.74 4.05
C ASP A 78 -20.37 18.49 3.17
N SER A 79 -19.23 18.42 2.50
CA SER A 79 -18.85 17.25 1.70
C SER A 79 -18.64 16.01 2.57
N LEU A 80 -17.98 16.15 3.72
CA LEU A 80 -17.81 15.06 4.69
C LEU A 80 -19.17 14.64 5.30
N ALA A 81 -20.01 15.59 5.65
CA ALA A 81 -21.35 15.32 6.16
C ALA A 81 -22.22 14.59 5.12
N ALA A 82 -22.19 15.02 3.87
CA ALA A 82 -22.87 14.37 2.75
C ALA A 82 -22.32 12.94 2.52
N TYR A 83 -21.00 12.75 2.59
CA TYR A 83 -20.38 11.43 2.51
C TYR A 83 -20.96 10.47 3.56
N HIS A 84 -21.07 10.90 4.82
CA HIS A 84 -21.62 10.07 5.89
C HIS A 84 -23.13 9.86 5.79
N ALA A 85 -23.88 10.84 5.31
CA ALA A 85 -25.34 10.78 5.18
C ALA A 85 -25.83 9.97 3.98
N ALA A 86 -25.01 9.85 2.95
CA ALA A 86 -25.37 9.09 1.75
C ALA A 86 -25.54 7.59 2.06
N THR A 87 -26.56 6.97 1.48
CA THR A 87 -26.75 5.51 1.53
C THR A 87 -25.68 4.85 0.66
N PRO A 88 -24.75 4.08 1.23
CA PRO A 88 -23.67 3.47 0.47
C PRO A 88 -24.18 2.26 -0.34
N TRP A 89 -23.40 1.85 -1.33
CA TRP A 89 -23.74 0.74 -2.24
C TRP A 89 -24.14 -0.55 -1.49
N PHE A 90 -23.36 -0.97 -0.49
CA PHE A 90 -23.61 -2.22 0.24
C PHE A 90 -24.98 -2.23 0.91
N ALA A 91 -25.37 -1.15 1.56
CA ALA A 91 -26.67 -1.06 2.22
C ALA A 91 -27.85 -1.15 1.23
N GLY A 92 -27.67 -0.69 0.00
CA GLY A 92 -28.66 -0.84 -1.06
C GLY A 92 -28.68 -2.22 -1.70
N ALA A 93 -27.52 -2.84 -1.88
CA ALA A 93 -27.37 -4.15 -2.51
C ALA A 93 -27.69 -5.33 -1.54
N HIS A 94 -27.42 -5.15 -0.24
CA HIS A 94 -27.56 -6.19 0.79
C HIS A 94 -28.28 -5.66 2.04
N PRO A 95 -29.55 -5.19 1.92
CA PRO A 95 -30.25 -4.47 3.01
C PRO A 95 -30.50 -5.33 4.27
N ASP A 96 -30.62 -6.63 4.12
CA ASP A 96 -30.92 -7.56 5.21
C ASP A 96 -29.68 -8.32 5.73
N SER A 97 -28.47 -7.95 5.28
CA SER A 97 -27.23 -8.62 5.67
C SER A 97 -26.77 -8.20 7.06
N ASP A 98 -26.49 -9.16 7.93
CA ASP A 98 -25.82 -8.94 9.22
C ASP A 98 -24.31 -9.25 9.17
N LEU A 99 -23.74 -9.31 7.99
CA LEU A 99 -22.30 -9.44 7.73
C LEU A 99 -21.50 -8.42 8.58
N ARG A 100 -20.46 -8.86 9.24
CA ARG A 100 -19.46 -8.03 9.94
C ARG A 100 -18.08 -8.57 9.71
N ILE A 101 -17.20 -7.76 9.12
CA ILE A 101 -15.87 -8.15 8.70
C ILE A 101 -14.83 -7.57 9.66
N ALA A 102 -13.98 -8.44 10.23
CA ALA A 102 -12.73 -8.02 10.86
C ALA A 102 -11.57 -8.32 9.91
N TYR A 103 -10.76 -7.30 9.60
CA TYR A 103 -9.60 -7.39 8.72
C TYR A 103 -8.34 -7.11 9.52
N LEU A 104 -7.46 -8.10 9.65
CA LEU A 104 -6.24 -8.02 10.45
C LEU A 104 -5.03 -7.89 9.53
N CYS A 105 -4.24 -6.84 9.73
CA CYS A 105 -3.03 -6.59 8.95
C CYS A 105 -1.96 -5.90 9.81
N MET A 106 -0.69 -6.23 9.57
CA MET A 106 0.45 -5.63 10.26
C MET A 106 0.66 -4.15 9.91
N GLU A 107 0.18 -3.70 8.74
CA GLU A 107 0.42 -2.36 8.21
C GLU A 107 -0.79 -1.79 7.45
N TYR A 108 -0.96 -0.45 7.53
CA TYR A 108 -2.01 0.31 6.84
C TYR A 108 -1.45 1.60 6.26
N GLY A 109 -1.25 1.66 4.95
CA GLY A 109 -0.76 2.82 4.22
C GLY A 109 -1.88 3.76 3.81
N LEU A 110 -2.38 4.57 4.74
CA LEU A 110 -3.48 5.50 4.50
C LEU A 110 -3.02 6.87 3.99
N HIS A 111 -1.89 7.37 4.53
CA HIS A 111 -1.31 8.66 4.15
C HIS A 111 0.18 8.72 4.54
N GLU A 112 0.99 9.55 3.87
CA GLU A 112 2.43 9.70 4.12
C GLU A 112 2.76 10.22 5.52
N SER A 113 1.84 10.93 6.17
CA SER A 113 2.02 11.44 7.54
C SER A 113 1.75 10.40 8.63
N LEU A 114 1.24 9.22 8.28
CA LEU A 114 0.92 8.16 9.22
C LEU A 114 1.98 7.06 9.19
N PRO A 115 2.59 6.67 10.33
CA PRO A 115 3.74 5.78 10.35
C PRO A 115 3.37 4.28 10.25
N TRP A 116 2.17 3.93 9.81
CA TRP A 116 1.61 2.59 9.95
C TRP A 116 1.84 1.68 8.73
N TYR A 117 2.80 1.99 7.85
CA TYR A 117 3.10 1.17 6.68
C TYR A 117 4.59 1.20 6.33
N SER A 118 5.02 0.18 5.57
CA SER A 118 6.36 0.12 4.98
C SER A 118 6.32 0.05 3.46
N GLY A 119 5.45 -0.76 2.88
CA GLY A 119 5.45 -1.06 1.46
C GLY A 119 4.09 -1.37 0.86
N GLY A 120 4.10 -2.19 -0.20
CA GLY A 120 2.92 -2.48 -1.01
C GLY A 120 1.78 -3.18 -0.26
N LEU A 121 2.11 -4.02 0.73
CA LEU A 121 1.13 -4.70 1.56
C LEU A 121 0.28 -3.68 2.35
N GLY A 122 0.93 -2.75 3.02
CA GLY A 122 0.25 -1.72 3.79
C GLY A 122 -0.53 -0.75 2.92
N ILE A 123 0.01 -0.38 1.76
CA ILE A 123 -0.72 0.46 0.79
C ILE A 123 -2.00 -0.23 0.34
N LEU A 124 -1.95 -1.53 0.02
CA LEU A 124 -3.14 -2.27 -0.36
C LEU A 124 -4.15 -2.36 0.80
N ALA A 125 -3.70 -2.63 2.03
CA ALA A 125 -4.57 -2.67 3.20
C ALA A 125 -5.24 -1.31 3.45
N GLY A 126 -4.51 -0.20 3.29
CA GLY A 126 -5.05 1.15 3.36
C GLY A 126 -6.10 1.42 2.27
N ASP A 127 -5.80 1.06 1.03
CA ASP A 127 -6.72 1.20 -0.11
C ASP A 127 -7.98 0.32 0.07
N HIS A 128 -7.83 -0.89 0.66
CA HIS A 128 -8.94 -1.79 0.99
C HIS A 128 -9.89 -1.16 2.02
N VAL A 129 -9.35 -0.61 3.13
CA VAL A 129 -10.16 0.06 4.16
C VAL A 129 -10.91 1.26 3.59
N LYS A 130 -10.26 2.08 2.75
CA LYS A 130 -10.89 3.23 2.08
C LYS A 130 -12.04 2.77 1.16
N ALA A 131 -11.81 1.73 0.37
CA ALA A 131 -12.84 1.18 -0.50
C ALA A 131 -14.00 0.54 0.28
N ALA A 132 -13.71 -0.18 1.38
CA ALA A 132 -14.74 -0.70 2.27
C ALA A 132 -15.59 0.43 2.88
N SER A 133 -14.95 1.56 3.24
CA SER A 133 -15.62 2.77 3.69
C SER A 133 -16.53 3.38 2.62
N ASP A 134 -16.03 3.53 1.38
CA ASP A 134 -16.79 4.09 0.27
C ASP A 134 -18.02 3.24 -0.09
N LEU A 135 -17.81 1.93 -0.18
CA LEU A 135 -18.89 0.96 -0.46
C LEU A 135 -19.83 0.74 0.73
N GLY A 136 -19.44 1.17 1.93
CA GLY A 136 -20.24 1.06 3.16
C GLY A 136 -20.32 -0.36 3.71
N LEU A 137 -19.29 -1.17 3.53
CA LEU A 137 -19.23 -2.48 4.16
C LEU A 137 -19.17 -2.35 5.69
N PRO A 138 -19.82 -3.23 6.45
CA PRO A 138 -19.69 -3.29 7.91
C PRO A 138 -18.32 -3.87 8.30
N TYR A 139 -17.31 -3.00 8.37
CA TYR A 139 -15.91 -3.33 8.32
C TYR A 139 -15.14 -2.69 9.48
N VAL A 140 -14.36 -3.51 10.18
CA VAL A 140 -13.40 -3.07 11.18
C VAL A 140 -12.02 -3.62 10.85
N ALA A 141 -11.03 -2.75 10.74
CA ALA A 141 -9.64 -3.10 10.57
C ALA A 141 -8.93 -3.18 11.93
N VAL A 142 -7.95 -4.07 12.06
CA VAL A 142 -7.12 -4.21 13.26
C VAL A 142 -5.65 -4.23 12.86
N GLY A 143 -4.85 -3.39 13.49
CA GLY A 143 -3.41 -3.27 13.27
C GLY A 143 -2.64 -2.92 14.52
N ILE A 144 -1.41 -2.45 14.37
CA ILE A 144 -0.53 -2.05 15.45
C ILE A 144 -0.23 -0.55 15.36
N ALA A 145 -0.23 0.13 16.51
CA ALA A 145 0.07 1.56 16.65
C ALA A 145 1.59 1.81 16.60
N TRP A 146 2.18 1.78 15.42
CA TRP A 146 3.62 1.93 15.24
C TRP A 146 4.08 3.34 15.64
N GLY A 147 4.79 3.44 16.76
CA GLY A 147 5.23 4.73 17.30
C GLY A 147 6.39 5.38 16.56
N ARG A 148 7.14 4.62 15.73
CA ARG A 148 8.21 5.10 14.84
C ARG A 148 8.04 4.59 13.42
N GLY A 149 7.16 3.61 13.23
CA GLY A 149 6.82 3.03 11.93
C GLY A 149 8.00 2.41 11.21
N TYR A 150 8.04 2.62 9.88
CA TYR A 150 9.16 2.25 9.03
C TYR A 150 10.14 3.43 8.89
N TYR A 151 11.37 3.16 8.46
CA TYR A 151 12.41 4.19 8.43
C TYR A 151 12.22 5.25 7.35
N ARG A 152 12.72 6.45 7.61
CA ARG A 152 13.00 7.49 6.63
C ARG A 152 14.37 7.26 6.02
N GLN A 153 14.43 7.25 4.67
CA GLN A 153 15.66 6.97 3.95
C GLN A 153 16.45 8.25 3.70
N HIS A 154 17.70 8.26 4.12
CA HIS A 154 18.68 9.26 3.71
C HIS A 154 19.72 8.60 2.80
N ILE A 155 20.04 9.24 1.68
CA ILE A 155 21.10 8.80 0.76
C ILE A 155 22.23 9.82 0.87
N ALA A 156 23.38 9.38 1.38
CA ALA A 156 24.59 10.19 1.49
C ALA A 156 25.19 10.49 0.11
N ALA A 157 26.17 11.40 0.06
CA ALA A 157 26.80 11.82 -1.19
C ALA A 157 27.51 10.67 -1.94
N ASP A 158 27.96 9.64 -1.24
CA ASP A 158 28.58 8.44 -1.80
C ASP A 158 27.57 7.35 -2.21
N GLY A 159 26.27 7.59 -1.97
CA GLY A 159 25.19 6.66 -2.24
C GLY A 159 24.85 5.72 -1.09
N THR A 160 25.54 5.83 0.05
CA THR A 160 25.23 5.04 1.24
C THR A 160 23.84 5.36 1.78
N VAL A 161 23.08 4.32 2.15
CA VAL A 161 21.73 4.47 2.71
C VAL A 161 21.78 4.47 4.23
N GLU A 162 21.23 5.52 4.84
CA GLU A 162 21.03 5.64 6.27
C GLU A 162 19.53 5.54 6.62
N ALA A 163 19.21 4.71 7.63
CA ALA A 163 17.87 4.57 8.16
C ALA A 163 17.65 5.49 9.37
N ARG A 164 16.62 6.34 9.33
CA ARG A 164 16.24 7.25 10.42
C ARG A 164 14.82 6.95 10.88
N TYR A 165 14.59 6.90 12.18
CA TYR A 165 13.33 6.52 12.79
C TYR A 165 12.75 7.67 13.63
N PRO A 166 12.06 8.66 13.03
CA PRO A 166 11.43 9.74 13.78
C PRO A 166 10.30 9.17 14.64
N ALA A 167 10.14 9.73 15.84
CA ALA A 167 9.04 9.35 16.73
C ALA A 167 7.71 9.99 16.25
N SER A 168 6.66 9.21 16.27
CA SER A 168 5.29 9.60 15.94
C SER A 168 4.33 8.91 16.93
N PRO A 169 4.32 9.33 18.20
CA PRO A 169 3.49 8.67 19.21
C PRO A 169 1.99 8.83 18.86
N PRO A 170 1.12 7.87 19.23
CA PRO A 170 -0.30 7.94 18.93
C PRO A 170 -0.97 9.24 19.39
N SER A 171 -0.51 9.84 20.49
CA SER A 171 -1.02 11.13 21.00
C SER A 171 -0.81 12.32 20.05
N SER A 172 0.10 12.20 19.06
CA SER A 172 0.35 13.21 18.02
C SER A 172 -0.37 12.92 16.71
N LEU A 173 -1.07 11.80 16.62
CA LEU A 173 -1.74 11.31 15.42
C LEU A 173 -3.28 11.49 15.55
N PRO A 174 -4.03 11.47 14.44
CA PRO A 174 -5.48 11.59 14.44
C PRO A 174 -6.16 10.27 14.87
N VAL A 175 -5.89 9.86 16.09
CA VAL A 175 -6.46 8.67 16.74
C VAL A 175 -7.10 9.04 18.09
N THR A 176 -8.13 8.29 18.46
CA THR A 176 -8.84 8.46 19.73
C THR A 176 -8.54 7.28 20.63
N ASP A 177 -8.27 7.54 21.92
CA ASP A 177 -8.19 6.48 22.93
C ASP A 177 -9.59 5.89 23.14
N THR A 178 -9.75 4.59 22.91
CA THR A 178 -11.04 3.91 23.12
C THR A 178 -11.37 3.69 24.59
N GLY A 179 -10.41 3.92 25.49
CA GLY A 179 -10.49 3.57 26.90
C GLY A 179 -10.32 2.07 27.19
N VAL A 180 -10.14 1.25 26.17
CA VAL A 180 -9.89 -0.20 26.33
C VAL A 180 -8.43 -0.44 26.65
N LEU A 181 -8.21 -1.14 27.77
CA LEU A 181 -6.92 -1.65 28.22
C LEU A 181 -7.12 -3.10 28.65
N PHE A 182 -6.26 -4.00 28.16
CA PHE A 182 -6.29 -5.42 28.55
C PHE A 182 -4.85 -5.97 28.65
N ASP A 183 -4.71 -7.05 29.40
CA ASP A 183 -3.42 -7.75 29.54
C ASP A 183 -3.31 -8.87 28.51
N LEU A 184 -2.14 -8.97 27.86
CA LEU A 184 -1.76 -10.03 26.95
C LEU A 184 -0.61 -10.83 27.57
N ASP A 185 -0.77 -12.13 27.69
CA ASP A 185 0.31 -13.02 28.14
C ASP A 185 1.31 -13.26 27.00
N LEU A 186 2.54 -12.78 27.19
CA LEU A 186 3.67 -13.05 26.31
C LEU A 186 4.70 -13.91 27.04
N ALA A 187 4.50 -15.23 27.03
CA ALA A 187 5.37 -16.23 27.68
C ALA A 187 5.53 -15.99 29.20
N GLY A 188 4.43 -15.72 29.91
CA GLY A 188 4.38 -15.47 31.34
C GLY A 188 4.61 -13.99 31.74
N SER A 189 4.88 -13.12 30.78
CA SER A 189 4.88 -11.68 30.99
C SER A 189 3.49 -11.12 30.65
N GLN A 190 2.82 -10.53 31.63
CA GLN A 190 1.56 -9.81 31.38
C GLN A 190 1.87 -8.43 30.83
N VAL A 191 1.51 -8.21 29.56
CA VAL A 191 1.76 -6.95 28.85
C VAL A 191 0.46 -6.21 28.67
N ALA A 192 0.34 -5.03 29.26
CA ALA A 192 -0.83 -4.18 29.08
C ALA A 192 -0.87 -3.64 27.65
N VAL A 193 -2.02 -3.78 26.98
CA VAL A 193 -2.26 -3.35 25.62
C VAL A 193 -3.39 -2.33 25.60
N ARG A 194 -3.12 -1.13 25.09
CA ARG A 194 -4.10 -0.08 24.85
C ARG A 194 -4.62 -0.18 23.43
N VAL A 195 -5.87 0.20 23.25
CA VAL A 195 -6.50 0.23 21.91
C VAL A 195 -6.80 1.67 21.51
N TRP A 196 -6.18 2.10 20.43
CA TRP A 196 -6.49 3.36 19.76
C TRP A 196 -7.44 3.11 18.59
N GLU A 197 -8.23 4.13 18.23
CA GLU A 197 -9.12 4.10 17.06
C GLU A 197 -8.82 5.26 16.11
N ALA A 198 -8.60 4.93 14.83
CA ALA A 198 -8.63 5.89 13.73
C ALA A 198 -9.94 5.73 12.95
N LYS A 199 -10.61 6.84 12.68
CA LYS A 199 -11.80 6.88 11.84
C LYS A 199 -11.39 7.03 10.38
N VAL A 200 -11.75 6.08 9.52
CA VAL A 200 -11.43 6.07 8.08
C VAL A 200 -12.74 6.19 7.30
N GLY A 201 -13.31 7.39 7.25
CA GLY A 201 -14.65 7.60 6.75
C GLY A 201 -15.68 6.80 7.55
N ARG A 202 -16.39 5.85 6.92
CA ARG A 202 -17.36 4.95 7.57
C ARG A 202 -16.72 3.75 8.26
N ALA A 203 -15.46 3.41 7.93
CA ALA A 203 -14.74 2.29 8.51
C ALA A 203 -13.97 2.70 9.78
N ARG A 204 -13.66 1.72 10.63
CA ARG A 204 -12.89 1.88 11.86
C ARG A 204 -11.57 1.12 11.71
N LEU A 205 -10.46 1.72 12.17
CA LEU A 205 -9.18 1.06 12.30
C LEU A 205 -8.76 1.06 13.78
N LEU A 206 -8.70 -0.11 14.38
CA LEU A 206 -8.23 -0.33 15.74
C LEU A 206 -6.72 -0.59 15.72
N LEU A 207 -5.98 0.10 16.56
CA LEU A 207 -4.52 0.04 16.63
C LEU A 207 -4.09 -0.35 18.03
N LEU A 208 -3.38 -1.48 18.14
CA LEU A 208 -2.88 -2.06 19.38
C LEU A 208 -1.54 -1.41 19.77
N ASP A 209 -1.44 -0.99 21.02
CA ASP A 209 -0.28 -0.27 21.53
C ASP A 209 0.19 -0.86 22.87
N THR A 210 1.45 -1.23 22.94
CA THR A 210 2.10 -1.71 24.17
C THR A 210 2.92 -0.63 24.87
N ASP A 211 3.03 0.59 24.32
CA ASP A 211 3.68 1.71 25.00
C ASP A 211 2.79 2.27 26.11
N VAL A 212 2.54 1.44 27.11
CA VAL A 212 1.69 1.70 28.27
C VAL A 212 2.57 1.82 29.52
N GLU A 213 2.28 2.82 30.34
CA GLU A 213 2.94 2.98 31.63
C GLU A 213 2.69 1.75 32.52
N GLY A 214 3.75 1.22 33.13
CA GLY A 214 3.70 -0.01 33.91
C GLY A 214 4.22 -1.24 33.16
N ASN A 215 4.26 -1.24 31.84
CA ASN A 215 4.97 -2.25 31.05
C ASN A 215 6.48 -2.07 31.19
N ARG A 216 7.23 -3.15 31.06
CA ARG A 216 8.70 -3.10 30.99
C ARG A 216 9.13 -2.38 29.70
N ASP A 217 10.30 -1.76 29.71
CA ASP A 217 10.79 -0.98 28.55
C ASP A 217 10.84 -1.82 27.25
N GLU A 218 11.24 -3.10 27.34
CA GLU A 218 11.26 -4.01 26.20
C GLU A 218 9.85 -4.31 25.64
N ASP A 219 8.83 -4.42 26.51
CA ASP A 219 7.44 -4.65 26.12
C ASP A 219 6.82 -3.38 25.53
N ARG A 220 7.14 -2.22 26.09
CA ARG A 220 6.74 -0.92 25.54
C ARG A 220 7.29 -0.69 24.13
N ALA A 221 8.53 -1.13 23.89
CA ALA A 221 9.18 -0.97 22.59
C ALA A 221 8.61 -1.89 21.50
N LEU A 222 7.78 -2.88 21.84
CA LEU A 222 7.26 -3.88 20.88
C LEU A 222 6.47 -3.25 19.73
N THR A 223 5.76 -2.14 20.00
CA THR A 223 4.99 -1.39 19.01
C THR A 223 5.74 -0.15 18.45
N ALA A 224 7.06 -0.04 18.69
CA ALA A 224 7.81 1.10 18.20
C ALA A 224 8.08 1.03 16.69
N ASN A 225 8.67 -0.05 16.20
CA ASN A 225 9.17 -0.14 14.83
C ASN A 225 8.56 -1.31 14.06
N LEU A 226 8.01 -1.00 12.90
CA LEU A 226 7.49 -1.98 11.95
C LEU A 226 8.63 -2.80 11.33
N TYR A 227 8.53 -4.13 11.38
CA TYR A 227 9.51 -5.08 10.85
C TYR A 227 10.92 -4.97 11.44
N ALA A 228 11.04 -4.51 12.67
CA ALA A 228 12.30 -4.51 13.40
C ALA A 228 12.48 -5.77 14.25
N GLY A 229 13.71 -5.97 14.73
CA GLY A 229 14.06 -7.04 15.66
C GLY A 229 14.36 -8.38 14.96
N ASP A 230 14.57 -9.39 15.78
CA ASP A 230 14.83 -10.78 15.39
C ASP A 230 13.55 -11.63 15.35
N GLY A 231 13.70 -12.94 15.18
CA GLY A 231 12.57 -13.86 15.13
C GLY A 231 11.73 -13.90 16.41
N ASP A 232 12.33 -13.73 17.60
CA ASP A 232 11.59 -13.67 18.87
C ASP A 232 10.77 -12.38 18.97
N TRP A 233 11.34 -11.26 18.56
CA TRP A 233 10.62 -9.99 18.48
C TRP A 233 9.45 -10.05 17.52
N ARG A 234 9.68 -10.63 16.34
CA ARG A 234 8.69 -10.77 15.30
C ARG A 234 7.48 -11.59 15.74
N ILE A 235 7.70 -12.75 16.37
CA ILE A 235 6.61 -13.60 16.84
C ILE A 235 5.76 -12.91 17.92
N ARG A 236 6.40 -12.12 18.81
CA ARG A 236 5.67 -11.32 19.81
C ARG A 236 4.73 -10.29 19.16
N GLN A 237 5.16 -9.64 18.08
CA GLN A 237 4.32 -8.73 17.29
C GLN A 237 3.16 -9.46 16.63
N GLU A 238 3.37 -10.69 16.14
CA GLU A 238 2.31 -11.49 15.51
C GLU A 238 1.32 -12.06 16.54
N VAL A 239 1.79 -12.41 17.74
CA VAL A 239 0.88 -12.74 18.86
C VAL A 239 0.07 -11.53 19.27
N LEU A 240 0.69 -10.35 19.38
CA LEU A 240 -0.01 -9.10 19.66
C LEU A 240 -1.11 -8.84 18.62
N LEU A 241 -0.80 -8.94 17.32
CA LEU A 241 -1.76 -8.69 16.26
C LEU A 241 -2.88 -9.74 16.25
N GLY A 242 -2.54 -11.03 16.28
CA GLY A 242 -3.51 -12.11 16.18
C GLY A 242 -4.33 -12.29 17.46
N VAL A 243 -3.67 -12.60 18.57
CA VAL A 243 -4.34 -12.83 19.87
C VAL A 243 -4.89 -11.52 20.43
N GLY A 244 -4.06 -10.47 20.49
CA GLY A 244 -4.46 -9.15 20.99
C GLY A 244 -5.58 -8.52 20.16
N GLY A 245 -5.59 -8.74 18.84
CA GLY A 245 -6.66 -8.26 17.94
C GLY A 245 -8.03 -8.87 18.29
N VAL A 246 -8.07 -10.17 18.61
CA VAL A 246 -9.31 -10.83 19.08
C VAL A 246 -9.77 -10.23 20.42
N HIS A 247 -8.83 -10.01 21.36
CA HIS A 247 -9.14 -9.38 22.66
C HIS A 247 -9.71 -7.96 22.49
N ALA A 248 -9.11 -7.15 21.62
CA ALA A 248 -9.56 -5.77 21.37
C ALA A 248 -10.99 -5.73 20.81
N LEU A 249 -11.29 -6.58 19.82
CA LEU A 249 -12.63 -6.64 19.22
C LEU A 249 -13.68 -7.05 20.26
N GLU A 250 -13.38 -8.07 21.08
CA GLU A 250 -14.30 -8.51 22.13
C GLU A 250 -14.51 -7.44 23.21
N ALA A 251 -13.44 -6.81 23.69
CA ALA A 251 -13.51 -5.75 24.70
C ALA A 251 -14.36 -4.54 24.23
N LEU A 252 -14.37 -4.29 22.92
CA LEU A 252 -15.22 -3.26 22.29
C LEU A 252 -16.62 -3.78 21.92
N GLY A 253 -16.97 -5.03 22.24
CA GLY A 253 -18.28 -5.62 21.93
C GLY A 253 -18.49 -5.89 20.43
N ILE A 254 -17.42 -5.89 19.62
CA ILE A 254 -17.48 -6.13 18.19
C ILE A 254 -17.43 -7.65 17.95
N ARG A 255 -18.42 -8.18 17.25
CA ARG A 255 -18.55 -9.61 16.94
C ARG A 255 -18.54 -9.84 15.44
N PRO A 256 -17.37 -10.04 14.81
CA PRO A 256 -17.28 -10.32 13.39
C PRO A 256 -17.89 -11.67 13.03
N THR A 257 -18.55 -11.74 11.89
CA THR A 257 -19.01 -12.98 11.27
C THR A 257 -17.97 -13.54 10.29
N VAL A 258 -17.10 -12.66 9.76
CA VAL A 258 -15.98 -13.00 8.88
C VAL A 258 -14.68 -12.39 9.40
N TRP A 259 -13.62 -13.19 9.38
CA TRP A 259 -12.28 -12.80 9.79
C TRP A 259 -11.32 -12.91 8.61
N HIS A 260 -10.81 -11.79 8.15
CA HIS A 260 -9.87 -11.74 7.05
C HIS A 260 -8.43 -11.55 7.58
N LEU A 261 -7.59 -12.53 7.35
CA LEU A 261 -6.17 -12.51 7.66
C LEU A 261 -5.40 -12.05 6.42
N ASN A 262 -4.86 -10.84 6.47
CA ASN A 262 -4.06 -10.29 5.37
C ASN A 262 -2.59 -10.63 5.59
N GLU A 263 -2.12 -11.72 4.97
CA GLU A 263 -0.84 -12.39 5.16
C GLU A 263 -0.75 -13.18 6.48
N GLY A 264 0.30 -14.00 6.64
CA GLY A 264 0.51 -14.89 7.77
C GLY A 264 0.59 -14.22 9.14
N HIS A 265 0.96 -12.94 9.19
CA HIS A 265 1.19 -12.17 10.41
C HIS A 265 0.04 -12.17 11.43
N ALA A 266 -1.19 -12.37 10.97
CA ALA A 266 -2.40 -12.36 11.80
C ALA A 266 -2.91 -13.77 12.13
N ALA A 267 -2.22 -14.83 11.72
CA ALA A 267 -2.73 -16.19 11.75
C ALA A 267 -3.05 -16.70 13.16
N PHE A 268 -2.40 -16.21 14.21
CA PHE A 268 -2.70 -16.60 15.60
C PHE A 268 -4.10 -16.17 16.07
N ALA A 269 -4.80 -15.30 15.35
CA ALA A 269 -6.20 -14.98 15.62
C ALA A 269 -7.10 -16.22 15.55
N VAL A 270 -6.78 -17.17 14.66
CA VAL A 270 -7.52 -18.43 14.51
C VAL A 270 -7.46 -19.25 15.80
N MET A 271 -6.26 -19.38 16.38
CA MET A 271 -6.07 -20.12 17.63
C MET A 271 -6.84 -19.50 18.79
N GLU A 272 -6.74 -18.18 18.94
CA GLU A 272 -7.41 -17.48 20.05
C GLU A 272 -8.93 -17.61 19.93
N ARG A 273 -9.49 -17.49 18.73
CA ARG A 273 -10.92 -17.68 18.49
C ARG A 273 -11.38 -19.09 18.86
N ALA A 274 -10.62 -20.13 18.41
CA ALA A 274 -10.92 -21.52 18.74
C ALA A 274 -10.82 -21.76 20.26
N ARG A 275 -9.77 -21.26 20.92
CA ARG A 275 -9.58 -21.36 22.36
C ARG A 275 -10.77 -20.76 23.14
N ARG A 276 -11.24 -19.59 22.75
CA ARG A 276 -12.38 -18.91 23.39
C ARG A 276 -13.67 -19.73 23.24
N ALA A 277 -13.93 -20.25 22.06
CA ALA A 277 -15.09 -21.10 21.82
C ALA A 277 -15.05 -22.37 22.70
N VAL A 278 -13.90 -23.04 22.77
CA VAL A 278 -13.72 -24.23 23.63
C VAL A 278 -13.85 -23.87 25.10
N THR A 279 -13.29 -22.74 25.56
CA THR A 279 -13.42 -22.27 26.94
C THR A 279 -14.87 -21.92 27.30
N ALA A 280 -15.67 -21.48 26.33
CA ALA A 280 -17.10 -21.24 26.46
C ALA A 280 -17.94 -22.53 26.42
N GLY A 281 -17.32 -23.69 26.27
CA GLY A 281 -17.99 -24.99 26.29
C GLY A 281 -18.34 -25.59 24.93
N VAL A 282 -17.93 -24.94 23.82
CA VAL A 282 -18.12 -25.49 22.48
C VAL A 282 -17.18 -26.68 22.28
N PRO A 283 -17.65 -27.83 21.77
CA PRO A 283 -16.78 -28.97 21.43
C PRO A 283 -15.64 -28.55 20.50
N ARG A 284 -14.44 -29.04 20.73
CA ARG A 284 -13.23 -28.64 19.97
C ARG A 284 -13.41 -28.76 18.45
N SER A 285 -13.99 -29.87 17.97
CA SER A 285 -14.23 -30.05 16.53
C SER A 285 -15.15 -29.02 15.94
N GLU A 286 -16.19 -28.64 16.65
CA GLU A 286 -17.14 -27.59 16.24
C GLU A 286 -16.48 -26.20 16.28
N ALA A 287 -15.70 -25.90 17.34
CA ALA A 287 -14.95 -24.66 17.44
C ALA A 287 -13.99 -24.47 16.26
N PHE A 288 -13.19 -25.49 15.89
CA PHE A 288 -12.33 -25.42 14.73
C PHE A 288 -13.11 -25.34 13.42
N SER A 289 -14.22 -26.03 13.27
CA SER A 289 -15.08 -25.96 12.08
C SER A 289 -15.66 -24.56 11.89
N ALA A 290 -16.15 -23.93 12.96
CA ALA A 290 -16.69 -22.57 12.94
C ALA A 290 -15.61 -21.54 12.60
N VAL A 291 -14.44 -21.64 13.23
CA VAL A 291 -13.32 -20.76 12.96
C VAL A 291 -12.82 -20.91 11.52
N HIS A 292 -12.65 -22.15 11.06
CA HIS A 292 -12.28 -22.44 9.67
C HIS A 292 -13.28 -21.83 8.68
N GLY A 293 -14.58 -22.11 8.85
CA GLY A 293 -15.62 -21.66 7.93
C GLY A 293 -15.72 -20.14 7.79
N SER A 294 -15.44 -19.40 8.87
CA SER A 294 -15.53 -17.93 8.95
C SER A 294 -14.21 -17.20 8.73
N THR A 295 -13.13 -17.90 8.33
CA THR A 295 -11.81 -17.29 8.10
C THR A 295 -11.45 -17.23 6.62
N VAL A 296 -11.07 -16.04 6.17
CA VAL A 296 -10.48 -15.75 4.85
C VAL A 296 -8.99 -15.45 5.03
N PHE A 297 -8.14 -16.03 4.20
CA PHE A 297 -6.71 -15.80 4.20
C PHE A 297 -6.23 -15.33 2.82
N THR A 298 -5.58 -14.19 2.77
CA THR A 298 -4.94 -13.68 1.54
C THR A 298 -3.43 -13.73 1.67
N THR A 299 -2.76 -14.44 0.75
CA THR A 299 -1.30 -14.43 0.64
C THR A 299 -0.85 -13.42 -0.42
N HIS A 300 0.24 -12.71 -0.12
CA HIS A 300 0.89 -11.74 -1.01
C HIS A 300 2.30 -12.18 -1.41
N THR A 301 2.74 -13.33 -0.95
CA THR A 301 4.13 -13.78 -1.02
C THR A 301 4.28 -14.92 -2.04
N PRO A 302 4.94 -14.67 -3.21
CA PRO A 302 5.06 -15.66 -4.29
C PRO A 302 6.30 -16.55 -4.17
N VAL A 303 7.00 -16.55 -3.02
CA VAL A 303 8.22 -17.33 -2.78
C VAL A 303 8.26 -17.89 -1.37
N HIS A 304 8.69 -19.14 -1.20
CA HIS A 304 8.78 -19.78 0.11
C HIS A 304 9.61 -18.99 1.13
N ALA A 305 10.73 -18.41 0.71
CA ALA A 305 11.63 -17.66 1.57
C ALA A 305 11.07 -16.32 2.09
N GLY A 306 9.97 -15.85 1.52
CA GLY A 306 9.32 -14.61 1.94
C GLY A 306 8.26 -14.79 3.01
N ASN A 307 7.92 -16.05 3.36
CA ASN A 307 6.96 -16.36 4.41
C ASN A 307 7.65 -16.44 5.77
N ASP A 308 7.03 -15.88 6.82
CA ASP A 308 7.58 -15.93 8.17
C ASP A 308 7.64 -17.38 8.66
N ARG A 309 8.84 -17.78 9.09
CA ARG A 309 9.14 -19.10 9.62
C ARG A 309 9.87 -18.96 10.96
N PHE A 310 9.42 -19.72 11.93
CA PHE A 310 9.93 -19.69 13.30
C PHE A 310 10.39 -21.08 13.73
N ASP A 311 11.34 -21.10 14.64
CA ASP A 311 11.64 -22.31 15.39
C ASP A 311 10.38 -22.76 16.17
N ALA A 312 10.05 -24.03 16.10
CA ALA A 312 8.88 -24.59 16.77
C ALA A 312 8.87 -24.34 18.28
N ALA A 313 10.06 -24.37 18.92
CA ALA A 313 10.19 -24.08 20.33
C ALA A 313 9.88 -22.61 20.68
N HIS A 314 10.21 -21.67 19.78
CA HIS A 314 9.84 -20.27 19.97
C HIS A 314 8.32 -20.09 19.91
N VAL A 315 7.64 -20.68 18.92
CA VAL A 315 6.16 -20.60 18.83
C VAL A 315 5.50 -21.21 20.05
N TRP A 316 5.99 -22.38 20.48
CA TRP A 316 5.49 -23.07 21.67
C TRP A 316 5.64 -22.21 22.93
N ARG A 317 6.75 -21.53 23.09
CA ARG A 317 7.01 -20.64 24.24
C ARG A 317 5.87 -19.62 24.47
N TYR A 318 5.32 -19.08 23.39
CA TYR A 318 4.27 -18.06 23.48
C TYR A 318 2.85 -18.62 23.45
N LEU A 319 2.65 -19.81 22.86
CA LEU A 319 1.32 -20.34 22.59
C LEU A 319 1.02 -21.68 23.30
N ALA A 320 1.92 -22.20 24.17
CA ALA A 320 1.70 -23.44 24.89
C ALA A 320 0.39 -23.43 25.70
N GLY A 321 0.06 -22.33 26.37
CA GLY A 321 -1.20 -22.17 27.11
C GLY A 321 -2.44 -22.24 26.21
N HIS A 322 -2.37 -21.64 25.02
CA HIS A 322 -3.44 -21.70 24.01
C HIS A 322 -3.61 -23.11 23.47
N ALA A 323 -2.49 -23.78 23.13
CA ALA A 323 -2.49 -25.15 22.65
C ALA A 323 -3.04 -26.14 23.70
N ALA A 324 -2.61 -26.01 24.96
CA ALA A 324 -3.09 -26.84 26.05
C ALA A 324 -4.60 -26.68 26.30
N ALA A 325 -5.15 -25.46 26.23
CA ALA A 325 -6.58 -25.21 26.35
C ALA A 325 -7.40 -25.85 25.22
N LEU A 326 -6.76 -26.06 24.05
CA LEU A 326 -7.34 -26.77 22.91
C LEU A 326 -7.04 -28.29 22.93
N GLY A 327 -6.36 -28.80 23.97
CA GLY A 327 -5.97 -30.22 24.07
C GLY A 327 -4.93 -30.61 23.03
N LEU A 328 -4.07 -29.70 22.61
CA LEU A 328 -2.96 -29.95 21.69
C LEU A 328 -1.64 -30.02 22.49
N ASP A 329 -0.87 -31.05 22.27
CA ASP A 329 0.52 -31.13 22.72
C ASP A 329 1.47 -30.38 21.76
N PHE A 330 2.75 -30.41 22.08
CA PHE A 330 3.79 -29.74 21.29
C PHE A 330 3.79 -30.17 19.82
N ASP A 331 3.79 -31.48 19.56
CA ASP A 331 3.92 -32.01 18.21
C ASP A 331 2.66 -31.76 17.37
N ASN A 332 1.48 -31.98 17.93
CA ASN A 332 0.21 -31.70 17.28
C ASN A 332 0.03 -30.22 16.97
N PHE A 333 0.42 -29.33 17.89
CA PHE A 333 0.33 -27.90 17.66
C PHE A 333 1.34 -27.42 16.62
N THR A 334 2.63 -27.76 16.77
CA THR A 334 3.66 -27.30 15.85
C THR A 334 3.55 -27.92 14.46
N GLY A 335 2.98 -29.13 14.36
CA GLY A 335 2.63 -29.76 13.10
C GLY A 335 1.62 -28.97 12.25
N LEU A 336 0.77 -28.15 12.87
CA LEU A 336 -0.17 -27.28 12.12
C LEU A 336 0.56 -26.25 11.24
N GLY A 337 1.74 -25.80 11.62
CA GLY A 337 2.56 -24.86 10.85
C GLY A 337 3.58 -25.51 9.92
N ARG A 338 3.62 -26.84 9.79
CA ARG A 338 4.57 -27.57 8.94
C ARG A 338 3.87 -28.11 7.68
N GLU A 339 4.52 -28.06 6.54
CA GLU A 339 3.99 -28.72 5.33
C GLU A 339 3.87 -30.21 5.55
N ARG A 340 4.87 -30.81 6.21
CA ARG A 340 4.88 -32.19 6.69
C ARG A 340 4.71 -32.19 8.21
N PRO A 341 3.49 -32.37 8.74
CA PRO A 341 3.21 -32.23 10.18
C PRO A 341 4.13 -33.06 11.08
N ASP A 342 4.52 -34.27 10.65
CA ASP A 342 5.36 -35.21 11.41
C ASP A 342 6.87 -34.94 11.30
N ASP A 343 7.30 -33.97 10.47
CA ASP A 343 8.72 -33.61 10.33
C ASP A 343 9.14 -32.59 11.38
N ALA A 344 9.70 -33.08 12.50
CA ALA A 344 10.15 -32.24 13.61
C ALA A 344 11.29 -31.27 13.25
N HIS A 345 11.94 -31.44 12.09
CA HIS A 345 13.01 -30.54 11.62
C HIS A 345 12.48 -29.36 10.80
N GLU A 346 11.22 -29.43 10.36
CA GLU A 346 10.61 -28.35 9.61
C GLU A 346 10.21 -27.22 10.55
N GLN A 347 10.56 -25.97 10.15
CA GLN A 347 10.17 -24.79 10.90
C GLN A 347 8.66 -24.56 10.83
N PHE A 348 8.12 -23.92 11.84
CA PHE A 348 6.73 -23.45 11.86
C PHE A 348 6.57 -22.28 10.89
N CYS A 349 5.76 -22.45 9.84
CA CYS A 349 5.46 -21.44 8.83
C CYS A 349 4.08 -20.85 9.08
N MET A 350 4.01 -19.51 9.25
CA MET A 350 2.76 -18.80 9.52
C MET A 350 1.75 -18.93 8.37
N THR A 351 2.20 -18.97 7.12
CA THR A 351 1.34 -19.17 5.96
C THR A 351 0.76 -20.57 5.91
N VAL A 352 1.56 -21.60 6.21
CA VAL A 352 1.06 -22.99 6.31
C VAL A 352 -0.01 -23.10 7.38
N PHE A 353 0.25 -22.50 8.54
CA PHE A 353 -0.69 -22.45 9.65
C PHE A 353 -2.01 -21.76 9.27
N ALA A 354 -1.93 -20.61 8.59
CA ALA A 354 -3.11 -19.91 8.09
C ALA A 354 -3.88 -20.74 7.06
N LEU A 355 -3.20 -21.34 6.06
CA LEU A 355 -3.83 -22.17 5.02
C LEU A 355 -4.56 -23.40 5.55
N ARG A 356 -4.04 -24.02 6.63
CA ARG A 356 -4.70 -25.18 7.27
C ARG A 356 -5.95 -24.80 8.04
N LEU A 357 -6.00 -23.59 8.56
CA LEU A 357 -7.03 -23.16 9.50
C LEU A 357 -8.03 -22.16 8.90
N ALA A 358 -7.80 -21.68 7.67
CA ALA A 358 -8.74 -20.84 6.93
C ALA A 358 -9.55 -21.67 5.93
N GLY A 359 -10.85 -21.47 5.89
CA GLY A 359 -11.76 -22.13 4.96
C GLY A 359 -11.73 -21.55 3.56
N HIS A 360 -11.23 -20.33 3.43
CA HIS A 360 -11.13 -19.59 2.18
C HIS A 360 -9.74 -19.01 2.03
N ALA A 361 -9.08 -19.23 0.88
CA ALA A 361 -7.76 -18.68 0.62
C ALA A 361 -7.63 -18.15 -0.81
N ASN A 362 -6.89 -17.04 -0.99
CA ASN A 362 -6.65 -16.47 -2.30
C ASN A 362 -5.26 -15.84 -2.45
N GLY A 363 -4.76 -15.85 -3.70
CA GLY A 363 -3.69 -14.97 -4.16
C GLY A 363 -4.24 -13.65 -4.68
N VAL A 364 -3.34 -12.74 -5.10
CA VAL A 364 -3.66 -11.33 -5.38
C VAL A 364 -3.53 -10.93 -6.86
N ALA A 365 -3.43 -11.91 -7.74
CA ALA A 365 -3.57 -11.84 -9.19
C ALA A 365 -3.83 -13.28 -9.70
N ARG A 366 -4.33 -13.43 -10.92
CA ARG A 366 -4.57 -14.75 -11.53
C ARG A 366 -3.31 -15.62 -11.52
N LEU A 367 -2.19 -15.10 -12.05
CA LEU A 367 -0.92 -15.80 -12.08
C LEU A 367 -0.40 -16.10 -10.65
N HIS A 368 -0.58 -15.19 -9.70
CA HIS A 368 -0.20 -15.44 -8.32
C HIS A 368 -1.04 -16.54 -7.66
N GLY A 369 -2.32 -16.64 -7.95
CA GLY A 369 -3.16 -17.76 -7.52
C GLY A 369 -2.65 -19.10 -8.04
N GLU A 370 -2.20 -19.15 -9.31
CA GLU A 370 -1.58 -20.32 -9.92
C GLU A 370 -0.25 -20.68 -9.23
N THR A 371 0.60 -19.69 -9.00
CA THR A 371 1.89 -19.83 -8.29
C THR A 371 1.68 -20.32 -6.85
N ALA A 372 0.73 -19.73 -6.13
CA ALA A 372 0.39 -20.14 -4.76
C ALA A 372 -0.13 -21.58 -4.70
N ARG A 373 -1.00 -21.99 -5.63
CA ARG A 373 -1.45 -23.39 -5.72
C ARG A 373 -0.29 -24.37 -5.95
N ALA A 374 0.64 -24.03 -6.85
CA ALA A 374 1.82 -24.85 -7.10
C ALA A 374 2.75 -24.92 -5.88
N MET A 375 2.92 -23.81 -5.18
CA MET A 375 3.79 -23.66 -4.01
C MET A 375 3.30 -24.47 -2.80
N TRP A 376 1.98 -24.55 -2.59
CA TRP A 376 1.38 -25.13 -1.39
C TRP A 376 0.75 -26.52 -1.60
N THR A 377 1.16 -27.25 -2.64
CA THR A 377 0.75 -28.66 -2.88
C THR A 377 1.03 -29.57 -1.69
N GLY A 378 2.16 -29.36 -0.99
CA GLY A 378 2.57 -30.12 0.19
C GLY A 378 1.61 -29.98 1.38
N VAL A 379 1.05 -28.78 1.58
CA VAL A 379 0.11 -28.50 2.68
C VAL A 379 -1.18 -29.30 2.54
N TYR A 380 -1.68 -29.43 1.31
CA TYR A 380 -2.96 -30.09 1.01
C TYR A 380 -2.84 -31.53 0.56
N GLY A 381 -1.65 -32.00 0.21
CA GLY A 381 -1.45 -33.31 -0.39
C GLY A 381 -2.16 -33.50 -1.74
N LEU A 382 -2.36 -32.40 -2.47
CA LEU A 382 -3.12 -32.34 -3.72
C LEU A 382 -2.25 -31.89 -4.89
N ALA A 383 -2.63 -32.27 -6.11
CA ALA A 383 -2.04 -31.66 -7.30
C ALA A 383 -2.39 -30.16 -7.38
N ALA A 384 -1.50 -29.33 -7.91
CA ALA A 384 -1.63 -27.86 -7.91
C ALA A 384 -3.02 -27.36 -8.36
N ARG A 385 -3.61 -27.95 -9.42
CA ARG A 385 -4.95 -27.59 -9.92
C ARG A 385 -6.09 -27.83 -8.94
N ALA A 386 -5.89 -28.68 -7.93
CA ALA A 386 -6.90 -29.08 -6.95
C ALA A 386 -6.68 -28.37 -5.59
N VAL A 387 -5.58 -27.64 -5.40
CA VAL A 387 -5.33 -26.86 -4.19
C VAL A 387 -6.38 -25.73 -4.09
N PRO A 388 -7.10 -25.59 -2.96
CA PRO A 388 -8.23 -24.66 -2.84
C PRO A 388 -7.79 -23.22 -2.56
N ILE A 389 -6.89 -22.70 -3.39
CA ILE A 389 -6.47 -21.30 -3.35
C ILE A 389 -6.98 -20.62 -4.61
N GLY A 390 -7.92 -19.67 -4.44
CA GLY A 390 -8.45 -18.84 -5.51
C GLY A 390 -7.56 -17.66 -5.82
N HIS A 391 -8.11 -16.64 -6.49
CA HIS A 391 -7.49 -15.33 -6.61
C HIS A 391 -8.53 -14.22 -6.61
N VAL A 392 -8.16 -13.09 -6.04
CA VAL A 392 -8.83 -11.80 -6.22
C VAL A 392 -7.73 -10.84 -6.65
N THR A 393 -7.78 -10.39 -7.90
CA THR A 393 -6.75 -9.48 -8.40
C THR A 393 -6.83 -8.14 -7.69
N ASN A 394 -5.69 -7.66 -7.20
CA ASN A 394 -5.61 -6.40 -6.49
C ASN A 394 -6.16 -5.22 -7.32
N GLY A 395 -6.51 -4.18 -6.63
CA GLY A 395 -6.87 -2.88 -7.17
C GLY A 395 -6.20 -1.74 -6.40
N VAL A 396 -6.47 -0.52 -6.82
CA VAL A 396 -6.02 0.70 -6.15
C VAL A 396 -7.21 1.61 -5.85
N HIS A 397 -7.16 2.36 -4.76
CA HIS A 397 -8.21 3.30 -4.39
C HIS A 397 -8.13 4.54 -5.29
N LEU A 398 -8.99 4.59 -6.30
CA LEU A 398 -8.91 5.61 -7.36
C LEU A 398 -8.87 7.05 -6.84
N PRO A 399 -9.73 7.48 -5.89
CA PRO A 399 -9.65 8.84 -5.35
C PRO A 399 -8.31 9.17 -4.65
N THR A 400 -7.63 8.18 -4.07
CA THR A 400 -6.30 8.39 -3.45
C THR A 400 -5.20 8.56 -4.49
N TRP A 401 -5.27 7.81 -5.61
CA TRP A 401 -4.14 7.69 -6.55
C TRP A 401 -4.31 8.48 -7.85
N THR A 402 -5.52 8.97 -8.12
CA THR A 402 -5.77 9.84 -9.27
C THR A 402 -5.35 11.28 -8.94
N ALA A 403 -4.58 11.90 -9.82
CA ALA A 403 -4.15 13.28 -9.65
C ALA A 403 -5.34 14.26 -9.63
N PRO A 404 -5.28 15.38 -8.88
CA PRO A 404 -6.39 16.34 -8.79
C PRO A 404 -6.92 16.83 -10.14
N ALA A 405 -6.04 17.00 -11.14
CA ALA A 405 -6.45 17.43 -12.48
C ALA A 405 -7.23 16.33 -13.26
N VAL A 406 -6.95 15.06 -12.99
CA VAL A 406 -7.69 13.92 -13.54
C VAL A 406 -9.01 13.76 -12.79
N SER A 407 -8.99 13.87 -11.46
CA SER A 407 -10.21 13.86 -10.63
C SER A 407 -11.17 14.97 -11.01
N ALA A 408 -10.67 16.18 -11.32
CA ALA A 408 -11.49 17.29 -11.81
C ALA A 408 -12.14 16.96 -13.18
N LEU A 409 -11.38 16.39 -14.12
CA LEU A 409 -11.93 15.94 -15.40
C LEU A 409 -13.05 14.93 -15.21
N ILE A 410 -12.90 13.98 -14.28
CA ILE A 410 -13.94 12.99 -13.95
C ILE A 410 -15.12 13.67 -13.27
N GLY A 411 -14.87 14.62 -12.35
CA GLY A 411 -15.87 15.40 -11.64
C GLY A 411 -16.77 16.20 -12.59
N ASP A 412 -16.19 16.84 -13.62
CA ASP A 412 -16.90 17.58 -14.66
C ASP A 412 -17.87 16.68 -15.50
N HIS A 413 -17.71 15.35 -15.41
CA HIS A 413 -18.49 14.36 -16.13
C HIS A 413 -19.32 13.43 -15.21
N GLY A 414 -19.59 13.83 -13.97
CA GLY A 414 -20.48 13.11 -13.04
C GLY A 414 -19.79 12.44 -11.85
N GLY A 415 -18.47 12.54 -11.77
CA GLY A 415 -17.69 12.05 -10.61
C GLY A 415 -17.41 10.54 -10.63
N TRP A 416 -16.80 10.07 -9.55
CA TRP A 416 -16.58 8.66 -9.30
C TRP A 416 -17.83 8.03 -8.69
N PRO A 417 -18.50 7.08 -9.37
CA PRO A 417 -19.50 6.28 -8.70
C PRO A 417 -18.82 5.21 -7.85
N ALA A 418 -19.08 5.23 -6.54
CA ALA A 418 -18.52 4.25 -5.60
C ALA A 418 -19.33 2.94 -5.65
N THR A 419 -19.21 2.20 -6.74
CA THR A 419 -19.78 0.86 -6.95
C THR A 419 -18.74 -0.06 -7.58
N PRO A 420 -18.79 -1.40 -7.36
CA PRO A 420 -17.79 -2.33 -7.86
C PRO A 420 -17.57 -2.32 -9.38
N ASP A 421 -18.60 -2.04 -10.16
CA ASP A 421 -18.63 -2.15 -11.64
C ASP A 421 -18.61 -0.80 -12.35
N ALA A 422 -18.44 0.30 -11.61
CA ALA A 422 -18.47 1.64 -12.19
C ALA A 422 -17.26 1.94 -13.08
N ASN A 423 -17.53 2.34 -14.32
CA ASN A 423 -16.52 2.83 -15.25
C ASN A 423 -16.96 4.10 -15.96
N PRO A 424 -16.58 5.29 -15.49
CA PRO A 424 -16.95 6.56 -16.13
C PRO A 424 -16.15 6.85 -17.41
N TRP A 425 -15.00 6.21 -17.62
CA TRP A 425 -14.05 6.58 -18.66
C TRP A 425 -14.58 6.48 -20.09
N PRO A 426 -15.32 5.44 -20.52
CA PRO A 426 -15.83 5.38 -21.88
C PRO A 426 -16.64 6.62 -22.27
N ALA A 427 -17.58 7.05 -21.41
CA ALA A 427 -18.40 8.23 -21.63
C ALA A 427 -17.61 9.56 -21.62
N ILE A 428 -16.56 9.63 -20.78
CA ILE A 428 -15.64 10.78 -20.74
C ILE A 428 -14.85 10.87 -22.05
N LEU A 429 -14.28 9.75 -22.48
CA LEU A 429 -13.43 9.68 -23.68
C LEU A 429 -14.18 9.96 -24.99
N GLU A 430 -15.49 9.75 -25.05
CA GLU A 430 -16.33 10.17 -26.18
C GLU A 430 -16.42 11.71 -26.32
N ARG A 431 -16.25 12.45 -25.23
CA ARG A 431 -16.42 13.91 -25.15
C ARG A 431 -15.12 14.68 -25.12
N VAL A 432 -14.02 14.04 -24.74
CA VAL A 432 -12.72 14.67 -24.55
C VAL A 432 -11.79 14.32 -25.71
N ASP A 433 -11.30 15.34 -26.41
CA ASP A 433 -10.37 15.18 -27.54
C ASP A 433 -8.92 14.87 -27.10
N ASP A 434 -8.10 14.42 -28.05
CA ASP A 434 -6.71 14.08 -27.82
C ASP A 434 -5.88 15.28 -27.37
N ALA A 435 -6.18 16.47 -27.88
CA ALA A 435 -5.46 17.68 -27.51
C ALA A 435 -5.68 18.04 -26.02
N THR A 436 -6.89 17.82 -25.51
CA THR A 436 -7.22 18.05 -24.10
C THR A 436 -6.52 17.02 -23.21
N LEU A 437 -6.57 15.74 -23.56
CA LEU A 437 -5.85 14.68 -22.80
C LEU A 437 -4.33 14.90 -22.87
N TRP A 438 -3.79 15.31 -24.02
CA TRP A 438 -2.36 15.59 -24.15
C TRP A 438 -1.94 16.78 -23.28
N ARG A 439 -2.72 17.88 -23.28
CA ARG A 439 -2.46 19.02 -22.37
C ARG A 439 -2.49 18.60 -20.91
N LEU A 440 -3.42 17.74 -20.52
CA LEU A 440 -3.50 17.20 -19.17
C LEU A 440 -2.21 16.41 -18.81
N ARG A 441 -1.76 15.50 -19.68
CA ARG A 441 -0.53 14.74 -19.46
C ARG A 441 0.71 15.65 -19.36
N CYS A 442 0.82 16.64 -20.25
CA CYS A 442 1.90 17.65 -20.19
C CYS A 442 1.87 18.46 -18.88
N ARG A 443 0.67 18.84 -18.41
CA ARG A 443 0.52 19.50 -17.11
C ARG A 443 1.03 18.64 -15.96
N LEU A 444 0.60 17.41 -15.86
CA LEU A 444 1.00 16.48 -14.79
C LEU A 444 2.51 16.22 -14.77
N ARG A 445 3.14 16.10 -15.95
CA ARG A 445 4.61 15.98 -16.05
C ARG A 445 5.32 17.24 -15.56
N ARG A 446 4.84 18.43 -15.90
CA ARG A 446 5.43 19.70 -15.39
C ARG A 446 5.26 19.83 -13.87
N GLU A 447 4.10 19.46 -13.32
CA GLU A 447 3.86 19.44 -11.88
C GLU A 447 4.80 18.46 -11.18
N LEU A 448 5.01 17.25 -11.72
CA LEU A 448 6.00 16.31 -11.23
C LEU A 448 7.40 16.94 -11.19
N VAL A 449 7.86 17.52 -12.30
CA VAL A 449 9.19 18.14 -12.38
C VAL A 449 9.35 19.23 -11.34
N GLN A 450 8.35 20.10 -11.14
CA GLN A 450 8.39 21.14 -10.11
C GLN A 450 8.53 20.56 -8.69
N ASN A 451 7.73 19.53 -8.37
CA ASN A 451 7.80 18.83 -7.08
C ASN A 451 9.15 18.17 -6.86
N LEU A 452 9.68 17.50 -7.89
CA LEU A 452 10.98 16.83 -7.82
C LEU A 452 12.14 17.80 -7.63
N ARG A 453 12.12 18.97 -8.26
CA ARG A 453 13.15 19.99 -8.04
C ARG A 453 13.23 20.38 -6.57
N VAL A 454 12.10 20.68 -5.93
CA VAL A 454 12.05 21.00 -4.49
C VAL A 454 12.59 19.85 -3.64
N ARG A 455 12.22 18.60 -3.97
CA ARG A 455 12.68 17.42 -3.25
C ARG A 455 14.18 17.16 -3.43
N LEU A 456 14.69 17.27 -4.64
CA LEU A 456 16.12 17.15 -4.96
C LEU A 456 16.97 18.25 -4.31
N TYR A 457 16.46 19.49 -4.28
CA TYR A 457 17.13 20.56 -3.52
C TYR A 457 17.36 20.15 -2.06
N ARG A 458 16.33 19.64 -1.39
CA ARG A 458 16.43 19.18 0.00
C ARG A 458 17.37 17.98 0.13
N GLN A 459 17.24 16.99 -0.76
CA GLN A 459 18.09 15.80 -0.77
C GLN A 459 19.57 16.17 -0.90
N HIS A 460 19.92 17.02 -1.86
CA HIS A 460 21.30 17.45 -2.08
C HIS A 460 21.82 18.38 -0.97
N ALA A 461 20.99 19.26 -0.43
CA ALA A 461 21.36 20.12 0.69
C ALA A 461 21.69 19.30 1.95
N VAL A 462 20.85 18.28 2.27
CA VAL A 462 21.07 17.39 3.42
C VAL A 462 22.29 16.48 3.21
N ALA A 463 22.56 16.05 1.97
CA ALA A 463 23.73 15.25 1.62
C ALA A 463 25.04 16.08 1.55
N GLY A 464 24.99 17.39 1.69
CA GLY A 464 26.17 18.27 1.59
C GLY A 464 26.76 18.33 0.18
N SER A 465 25.92 18.22 -0.85
CA SER A 465 26.35 18.26 -2.25
C SER A 465 26.92 19.64 -2.64
N ASP A 466 27.75 19.66 -3.69
CA ASP A 466 28.31 20.90 -4.26
C ASP A 466 27.20 21.92 -4.60
N PRO A 467 27.29 23.16 -4.15
CA PRO A 467 26.35 24.24 -4.48
C PRO A 467 26.11 24.43 -5.98
N ALA A 468 27.13 24.22 -6.83
CA ALA A 468 26.98 24.31 -8.29
C ALA A 468 26.06 23.21 -8.85
N ARG A 469 26.14 22.00 -8.29
CA ARG A 469 25.24 20.90 -8.64
C ARG A 469 23.80 21.19 -8.22
N ILE A 470 23.63 21.80 -7.05
CA ILE A 470 22.30 22.21 -6.56
C ILE A 470 21.71 23.30 -7.49
N ALA A 471 22.49 24.30 -7.86
CA ALA A 471 22.04 25.38 -8.75
C ALA A 471 21.65 24.87 -10.16
N ALA A 472 22.30 23.81 -10.66
CA ALA A 472 21.99 23.25 -11.96
C ALA A 472 20.67 22.46 -12.02
N LEU A 473 20.03 22.13 -10.87
CA LEU A 473 18.79 21.35 -10.84
C LEU A 473 17.64 21.96 -11.64
N ASP A 474 17.58 23.28 -11.72
CA ASP A 474 16.52 23.99 -12.46
C ASP A 474 16.66 23.87 -13.98
N GLU A 475 17.86 23.58 -14.48
CA GLU A 475 18.16 23.52 -15.90
C GLU A 475 18.05 22.11 -16.48
N ILE A 476 18.32 21.07 -15.66
CA ILE A 476 18.53 19.72 -16.16
C ILE A 476 17.31 18.80 -16.08
N LEU A 477 16.33 19.08 -15.21
CA LEU A 477 15.08 18.33 -15.12
C LEU A 477 13.99 19.08 -15.91
N SER A 478 13.42 18.46 -16.96
CA SER A 478 12.50 19.14 -17.87
C SER A 478 11.12 18.50 -17.91
N GLY A 479 10.07 19.31 -17.87
CA GLY A 479 8.68 18.89 -18.07
C GLY A 479 8.30 18.62 -19.53
N GLU A 480 9.19 18.79 -20.48
CA GLU A 480 8.95 18.55 -21.93
C GLU A 480 9.58 17.23 -22.42
N VAL A 481 10.38 16.58 -21.61
CA VAL A 481 11.14 15.35 -21.92
C VAL A 481 10.34 14.13 -21.54
N LEU A 482 10.41 13.08 -22.36
CA LEU A 482 9.83 11.76 -22.05
C LEU A 482 10.37 11.25 -20.71
N THR A 483 9.47 11.02 -19.77
CA THR A 483 9.81 10.67 -18.37
C THR A 483 9.41 9.25 -18.05
N ILE A 484 10.38 8.40 -17.74
CA ILE A 484 10.19 7.00 -17.37
C ILE A 484 10.40 6.86 -15.86
N GLY A 485 9.41 6.33 -15.15
CA GLY A 485 9.45 6.08 -13.72
C GLY A 485 9.67 4.61 -13.38
N PHE A 486 10.53 4.36 -12.39
CA PHE A 486 10.70 3.09 -11.71
C PHE A 486 10.72 3.33 -10.19
N ALA A 487 9.59 3.09 -9.52
CA ALA A 487 9.51 3.31 -8.07
C ALA A 487 8.90 2.10 -7.34
N ARG A 488 9.77 1.37 -6.62
CA ARG A 488 9.45 0.07 -6.02
C ARG A 488 10.38 -0.23 -4.86
N ARG A 489 9.99 -1.20 -4.00
CA ARG A 489 10.93 -1.77 -3.03
C ARG A 489 12.20 -2.25 -3.77
N MET A 490 13.37 -1.85 -3.31
CA MET A 490 14.67 -2.25 -3.89
C MET A 490 15.02 -3.67 -3.45
N ALA A 491 14.34 -4.66 -4.06
CA ALA A 491 14.58 -6.09 -3.86
C ALA A 491 15.17 -6.71 -5.13
N THR A 492 15.97 -7.75 -4.98
CA THR A 492 16.76 -8.36 -6.06
C THR A 492 15.91 -8.80 -7.25
N TYR A 493 14.75 -9.43 -7.01
CA TYR A 493 13.88 -9.91 -8.08
C TYR A 493 13.21 -8.80 -8.90
N LYS A 494 13.16 -7.56 -8.37
CA LYS A 494 12.62 -6.38 -9.09
C LYS A 494 13.61 -5.79 -10.08
N ARG A 495 14.88 -6.13 -9.96
CA ARG A 495 15.98 -5.87 -10.89
C ARG A 495 16.10 -4.39 -11.31
N ALA A 496 15.98 -3.44 -10.34
CA ALA A 496 16.06 -2.01 -10.65
C ALA A 496 17.25 -1.60 -11.54
N PRO A 497 18.49 -2.16 -11.38
CA PRO A 497 19.62 -1.84 -12.25
C PRO A 497 19.61 -2.52 -13.62
N LEU A 498 18.60 -3.33 -13.99
CA LEU A 498 18.61 -4.12 -15.24
C LEU A 498 18.77 -3.25 -16.49
N ILE A 499 18.13 -2.08 -16.54
CA ILE A 499 18.20 -1.12 -17.64
C ILE A 499 19.63 -0.58 -17.88
N PHE A 500 20.53 -0.72 -16.91
CA PHE A 500 21.94 -0.31 -17.01
C PHE A 500 22.89 -1.47 -17.32
N ARG A 501 22.36 -2.60 -17.81
CA ARG A 501 23.19 -3.76 -18.19
C ARG A 501 24.11 -3.43 -19.37
N ASP A 502 23.61 -2.70 -20.35
CA ASP A 502 24.37 -2.13 -21.47
C ASP A 502 24.39 -0.59 -21.30
N LEU A 503 25.51 -0.09 -20.77
CA LEU A 503 25.67 1.34 -20.48
C LEU A 503 25.76 2.18 -21.76
N ASP A 504 26.46 1.71 -22.77
CA ASP A 504 26.63 2.48 -24.00
C ASP A 504 25.30 2.69 -24.71
N ARG A 505 24.44 1.66 -24.66
CA ARG A 505 23.13 1.72 -25.30
C ARG A 505 22.17 2.62 -24.54
N ILE A 506 22.12 2.51 -23.20
CA ILE A 506 21.25 3.40 -22.42
C ILE A 506 21.73 4.85 -22.45
N GLU A 507 23.05 5.11 -22.43
CA GLU A 507 23.62 6.44 -22.59
C GLU A 507 23.24 7.05 -23.96
N THR A 508 23.18 6.23 -25.03
CA THR A 508 22.70 6.66 -26.36
C THR A 508 21.22 7.03 -26.32
N ILE A 509 20.37 6.19 -25.70
CA ILE A 509 18.91 6.42 -25.63
C ILE A 509 18.59 7.69 -24.86
N VAL A 510 19.19 7.88 -23.66
CA VAL A 510 18.87 9.05 -22.80
C VAL A 510 19.55 10.33 -23.29
N GLY A 511 20.67 10.19 -24.00
CA GLY A 511 21.49 11.31 -24.50
C GLY A 511 21.07 11.85 -25.85
N ASP A 512 20.09 11.26 -26.53
CA ASP A 512 19.58 11.75 -27.82
C ASP A 512 19.07 13.20 -27.66
N ALA A 513 19.63 14.12 -28.43
CA ALA A 513 19.33 15.54 -28.33
C ALA A 513 17.94 15.88 -28.92
N ASP A 514 17.50 15.14 -29.93
CA ASP A 514 16.22 15.37 -30.62
C ASP A 514 15.05 14.66 -29.91
N ARG A 515 15.34 13.53 -29.24
CA ARG A 515 14.37 12.67 -28.56
C ARG A 515 14.85 12.30 -27.14
N PRO A 516 15.11 13.29 -26.27
CA PRO A 516 15.70 13.05 -24.96
C PRO A 516 14.79 12.24 -24.03
N VAL A 517 15.40 11.42 -23.18
CA VAL A 517 14.70 10.60 -22.18
C VAL A 517 15.27 10.88 -20.80
N GLN A 518 14.42 10.98 -19.78
CA GLN A 518 14.84 11.04 -18.38
C GLN A 518 14.27 9.86 -17.59
N LEU A 519 15.09 9.31 -16.67
CA LEU A 519 14.79 8.15 -15.87
C LEU A 519 14.73 8.53 -14.39
N LEU A 520 13.62 8.22 -13.73
CA LEU A 520 13.38 8.50 -12.32
C LEU A 520 13.29 7.19 -11.54
N PHE A 521 14.23 6.97 -10.64
CA PHE A 521 14.24 5.84 -9.71
C PHE A 521 13.89 6.27 -8.31
N ALA A 522 13.06 5.50 -7.61
CA ALA A 522 12.76 5.69 -6.21
C ALA A 522 12.53 4.33 -5.52
N GLY A 523 12.73 4.26 -4.22
CA GLY A 523 12.42 3.06 -3.46
C GLY A 523 13.34 2.84 -2.28
N LYS A 524 12.82 2.06 -1.33
CA LYS A 524 13.52 1.65 -0.11
C LYS A 524 13.81 0.15 -0.16
N ALA A 525 14.95 -0.25 0.37
CA ALA A 525 15.26 -1.64 0.70
C ALA A 525 14.88 -1.90 2.17
N HIS A 526 14.73 -3.16 2.59
CA HIS A 526 14.67 -3.45 4.02
C HIS A 526 16.00 -3.01 4.69
N PRO A 527 16.00 -2.48 5.92
CA PRO A 527 17.23 -2.01 6.57
C PRO A 527 18.38 -3.03 6.63
N HIS A 528 18.04 -4.33 6.65
CA HIS A 528 19.01 -5.43 6.63
C HIS A 528 19.23 -6.05 5.24
N ASP A 529 18.64 -5.50 4.18
CA ASP A 529 18.82 -5.98 2.80
C ASP A 529 20.01 -5.28 2.13
N ALA A 530 21.21 -5.83 2.34
CA ALA A 530 22.45 -5.29 1.78
C ALA A 530 22.42 -5.25 0.24
N ALA A 531 21.78 -6.23 -0.43
CA ALA A 531 21.68 -6.27 -1.88
C ALA A 531 20.76 -5.15 -2.42
N GLY A 532 19.66 -4.90 -1.73
CA GLY A 532 18.77 -3.78 -2.06
C GLY A 532 19.44 -2.42 -1.82
N HIS A 533 20.24 -2.28 -0.77
CA HIS A 533 21.04 -1.06 -0.53
C HIS A 533 22.09 -0.86 -1.63
N GLU A 534 22.76 -1.92 -2.10
CA GLU A 534 23.71 -1.82 -3.21
C GLU A 534 23.02 -1.39 -4.52
N PHE A 535 21.75 -1.78 -4.76
CA PHE A 535 20.99 -1.28 -5.91
C PHE A 535 20.80 0.24 -5.85
N VAL A 536 20.45 0.78 -4.68
CA VAL A 536 20.32 2.23 -4.47
C VAL A 536 21.66 2.92 -4.73
N ALA A 537 22.73 2.45 -4.10
CA ALA A 537 24.07 3.01 -4.24
C ALA A 537 24.57 2.95 -5.68
N ARG A 538 24.34 1.83 -6.39
CA ARG A 538 24.71 1.66 -7.80
C ARG A 538 24.00 2.64 -8.71
N ILE A 539 22.68 2.79 -8.57
CA ILE A 539 21.90 3.75 -9.38
C ILE A 539 22.35 5.18 -9.07
N HIS A 540 22.60 5.51 -7.79
CA HIS A 540 23.12 6.82 -7.39
C HIS A 540 24.47 7.13 -8.04
N ARG A 541 25.42 6.17 -8.06
CA ARG A 541 26.72 6.33 -8.72
C ARG A 541 26.57 6.48 -10.23
N LEU A 542 25.69 5.68 -10.86
CA LEU A 542 25.41 5.77 -12.30
C LEU A 542 24.82 7.12 -12.70
N ALA A 543 23.89 7.65 -11.90
CA ALA A 543 23.33 8.99 -12.10
C ALA A 543 24.37 10.13 -12.06
N SER A 544 25.56 9.88 -11.52
CA SER A 544 26.67 10.83 -11.47
C SER A 544 27.63 10.71 -12.65
N ARG A 545 27.47 9.74 -13.57
CA ARG A 545 28.27 9.62 -14.78
C ARG A 545 27.99 10.80 -15.73
N PRO A 546 29.00 11.37 -16.41
CA PRO A 546 28.81 12.54 -17.28
C PRO A 546 27.70 12.36 -18.34
N ALA A 547 27.60 11.19 -18.96
CA ALA A 547 26.59 10.90 -19.98
C ALA A 547 25.16 10.71 -19.42
N LEU A 548 25.02 10.37 -18.13
CA LEU A 548 23.73 10.13 -17.45
C LEU A 548 23.34 11.26 -16.51
N ALA A 549 24.27 12.14 -16.17
CA ALA A 549 24.04 13.27 -15.26
C ALA A 549 22.96 14.20 -15.83
N GLY A 550 21.96 14.51 -14.98
CA GLY A 550 20.81 15.30 -15.39
C GLY A 550 19.74 14.53 -16.19
N ARG A 551 19.98 13.24 -16.48
CA ARG A 551 19.03 12.37 -17.19
C ARG A 551 18.53 11.21 -16.33
N VAL A 552 19.33 10.78 -15.36
CA VAL A 552 19.01 9.69 -14.43
C VAL A 552 19.02 10.21 -13.01
N TRP A 553 18.01 9.89 -12.24
CA TRP A 553 17.82 10.37 -10.87
C TRP A 553 17.49 9.23 -9.91
N MET A 554 18.18 9.18 -8.76
CA MET A 554 17.81 8.35 -7.62
C MET A 554 17.19 9.24 -6.54
N LEU A 555 15.88 9.10 -6.36
CA LEU A 555 15.09 9.90 -5.41
C LEU A 555 15.08 9.21 -4.06
N ALA A 556 15.46 9.92 -3.02
CA ALA A 556 15.47 9.43 -1.65
C ALA A 556 14.08 9.47 -1.02
N ASP A 557 13.93 8.66 0.02
CA ASP A 557 12.78 8.63 0.93
C ASP A 557 11.44 8.45 0.23
N TYR A 558 11.33 7.40 -0.57
CA TYR A 558 10.07 7.03 -1.23
C TYR A 558 8.95 6.84 -0.20
N ASP A 559 7.85 7.55 -0.40
CA ASP A 559 6.64 7.55 0.42
C ASP A 559 5.38 7.63 -0.46
N ILE A 560 4.20 7.74 0.14
CA ILE A 560 2.92 7.84 -0.59
C ILE A 560 2.87 9.11 -1.44
N ASP A 561 3.34 10.27 -0.93
CA ASP A 561 3.36 11.54 -1.67
C ASP A 561 4.21 11.44 -2.94
N LEU A 562 5.46 10.96 -2.81
CA LEU A 562 6.31 10.73 -3.99
C LEU A 562 5.73 9.68 -4.92
N GLY A 563 5.08 8.64 -4.38
CA GLY A 563 4.38 7.60 -5.14
C GLY A 563 3.26 8.19 -5.99
N ARG A 564 2.40 9.05 -5.41
CA ARG A 564 1.34 9.77 -6.14
C ARG A 564 1.91 10.65 -7.25
N ALA A 565 2.93 11.47 -6.92
CA ALA A 565 3.55 12.36 -7.88
C ALA A 565 4.15 11.61 -9.08
N LEU A 566 4.89 10.53 -8.85
CA LEU A 566 5.53 9.73 -9.91
C LEU A 566 4.49 8.99 -10.77
N THR A 567 3.49 8.34 -10.16
CA THR A 567 2.47 7.59 -10.91
C THR A 567 1.50 8.50 -11.67
N ALA A 568 1.40 9.77 -11.29
CA ALA A 568 0.64 10.76 -12.04
C ALA A 568 1.46 11.43 -13.15
N GLY A 569 2.71 11.80 -12.88
CA GLY A 569 3.48 12.70 -13.73
C GLY A 569 4.47 12.04 -14.68
N CYS A 570 4.88 10.78 -14.47
CA CYS A 570 5.67 10.03 -15.47
C CYS A 570 4.83 9.77 -16.73
N ASP A 571 5.50 9.51 -17.85
CA ASP A 571 4.84 9.12 -19.10
C ASP A 571 4.78 7.59 -19.25
N VAL A 572 5.83 6.92 -18.79
CA VAL A 572 5.96 5.46 -18.80
C VAL A 572 6.27 4.95 -17.41
N TRP A 573 5.64 3.87 -17.03
CA TRP A 573 5.91 3.13 -15.81
C TRP A 573 6.64 1.83 -16.14
N LEU A 574 7.94 1.80 -15.85
CA LEU A 574 8.79 0.64 -16.12
C LEU A 574 8.69 -0.38 -14.98
N ASN A 575 8.48 -1.64 -15.35
CA ASN A 575 8.37 -2.74 -14.39
C ASN A 575 9.00 -4.02 -14.97
N ASN A 576 10.12 -4.47 -14.37
CA ASN A 576 10.89 -5.59 -14.91
C ASN A 576 11.24 -6.65 -13.86
N PRO A 577 10.24 -7.21 -13.13
CA PRO A 577 10.49 -8.27 -12.16
C PRO A 577 10.98 -9.56 -12.84
N VAL A 578 11.52 -10.46 -12.04
CA VAL A 578 11.70 -11.86 -12.46
C VAL A 578 10.35 -12.56 -12.38
N ARG A 579 9.78 -12.97 -13.49
CA ARG A 579 8.52 -13.74 -13.51
C ARG A 579 8.75 -15.15 -12.93
N PRO A 580 7.81 -15.69 -12.08
CA PRO A 580 6.53 -15.13 -11.63
C PRO A 580 6.62 -14.52 -10.20
N LEU A 581 7.67 -13.77 -9.87
CA LEU A 581 7.94 -13.30 -8.51
C LEU A 581 7.24 -11.99 -8.15
N GLU A 582 6.49 -11.37 -9.06
CA GLU A 582 5.62 -10.24 -8.75
C GLU A 582 4.20 -10.71 -8.47
N ALA A 583 3.80 -10.74 -7.21
CA ALA A 583 2.47 -11.23 -6.84
C ALA A 583 1.33 -10.44 -7.49
N SER A 584 1.46 -9.12 -7.58
CA SER A 584 0.46 -8.25 -8.22
C SER A 584 1.09 -7.03 -8.91
N GLY A 585 1.75 -6.11 -8.18
CA GLY A 585 2.39 -4.93 -8.76
C GLY A 585 1.48 -3.70 -8.88
N THR A 586 0.81 -3.30 -7.80
CA THR A 586 -0.20 -2.21 -7.78
C THR A 586 0.30 -0.83 -8.25
N SER A 587 1.62 -0.58 -8.31
CA SER A 587 2.14 0.71 -8.78
C SER A 587 1.82 0.99 -10.25
N GLY A 588 1.78 -0.06 -11.10
CA GLY A 588 1.35 0.07 -12.48
C GLY A 588 -0.13 0.40 -12.63
N MET A 589 -1.00 -0.09 -11.71
CA MET A 589 -2.41 0.25 -11.66
C MET A 589 -2.62 1.74 -11.32
N LYS A 590 -1.85 2.27 -10.36
CA LYS A 590 -1.83 3.71 -10.00
C LYS A 590 -1.42 4.58 -11.18
N ALA A 591 -0.40 4.15 -11.91
CA ALA A 591 0.06 4.80 -13.13
C ALA A 591 -1.05 4.81 -14.19
N ALA A 592 -1.67 3.66 -14.44
CA ALA A 592 -2.77 3.52 -15.39
C ALA A 592 -3.96 4.44 -15.07
N ALA A 593 -4.31 4.61 -13.79
CA ALA A 593 -5.38 5.49 -13.33
C ALA A 593 -5.18 6.97 -13.74
N ASN A 594 -3.93 7.36 -14.03
CA ASN A 594 -3.56 8.70 -14.47
C ASN A 594 -3.23 8.79 -15.97
N GLY A 595 -3.41 7.72 -16.74
CA GLY A 595 -3.06 7.67 -18.15
C GLY A 595 -1.55 7.53 -18.42
N VAL A 596 -0.78 7.10 -17.43
CA VAL A 596 0.63 6.70 -17.59
C VAL A 596 0.69 5.30 -18.17
N LEU A 597 1.50 5.10 -19.21
CA LEU A 597 1.55 3.83 -19.94
C LEU A 597 2.51 2.84 -19.26
N ASN A 598 2.06 1.61 -19.04
CA ASN A 598 2.89 0.56 -18.50
C ASN A 598 3.82 -0.04 -19.56
N CYS A 599 5.09 -0.21 -19.21
CA CYS A 599 6.09 -0.97 -19.95
C CYS A 599 6.64 -2.04 -18.99
N SER A 600 6.13 -3.26 -19.08
CA SER A 600 6.33 -4.25 -18.03
C SER A 600 6.50 -5.67 -18.57
N ILE A 601 7.28 -6.47 -17.82
CA ILE A 601 7.23 -7.93 -17.92
C ILE A 601 5.77 -8.36 -17.65
N LEU A 602 5.30 -9.40 -18.35
CA LEU A 602 3.99 -10.02 -18.14
C LEU A 602 4.01 -10.85 -16.86
N ASP A 603 3.88 -10.15 -15.72
CA ASP A 603 3.89 -10.72 -14.38
C ASP A 603 2.87 -9.99 -13.48
N GLY A 604 2.37 -10.68 -12.45
CA GLY A 604 1.34 -10.15 -11.57
C GLY A 604 0.10 -9.71 -12.34
N TRP A 605 -0.37 -8.49 -12.07
CA TRP A 605 -1.57 -7.94 -12.71
C TRP A 605 -1.41 -7.70 -14.22
N TRP A 606 -0.18 -7.39 -14.71
CA TRP A 606 0.06 -7.07 -16.11
C TRP A 606 -0.07 -8.28 -17.03
N ASP A 607 0.10 -9.50 -16.50
CA ASP A 607 -0.15 -10.76 -17.21
C ASP A 607 -1.62 -10.92 -17.67
N GLU A 608 -2.55 -10.34 -16.93
CA GLU A 608 -3.99 -10.37 -17.25
C GLU A 608 -4.53 -9.05 -17.81
N ALA A 609 -3.81 -7.93 -17.63
CA ALA A 609 -4.23 -6.60 -18.02
C ALA A 609 -3.80 -6.18 -19.43
N TYR A 610 -2.68 -6.71 -19.91
CA TYR A 610 -2.12 -6.34 -21.21
C TYR A 610 -2.95 -6.89 -22.37
N ASP A 611 -3.45 -6.00 -23.24
CA ASP A 611 -4.28 -6.34 -24.38
C ASP A 611 -3.62 -6.12 -25.75
N GLY A 612 -2.32 -5.80 -25.77
CA GLY A 612 -1.55 -5.50 -26.98
C GLY A 612 -1.63 -4.05 -27.44
N ALA A 613 -2.49 -3.22 -26.84
CA ALA A 613 -2.77 -1.84 -27.29
C ALA A 613 -2.88 -0.82 -26.14
N ASN A 614 -2.68 -1.24 -24.87
CA ASN A 614 -2.82 -0.39 -23.68
C ASN A 614 -1.49 -0.07 -22.99
N GLY A 615 -0.38 -0.39 -23.63
CA GLY A 615 0.99 -0.24 -23.11
C GLY A 615 1.95 -1.16 -23.85
N TRP A 616 3.02 -1.61 -23.19
CA TRP A 616 4.02 -2.51 -23.77
C TRP A 616 4.33 -3.69 -22.86
N SER A 617 4.44 -4.89 -23.45
CA SER A 617 4.96 -6.07 -22.79
C SER A 617 6.48 -6.16 -22.99
N LEU A 618 7.18 -6.62 -21.97
CA LEU A 618 8.61 -6.91 -21.96
C LEU A 618 8.86 -8.39 -21.72
N GLY A 619 10.05 -8.85 -22.10
CA GLY A 619 10.51 -10.21 -21.83
C GLY A 619 10.00 -11.22 -22.85
N GLY A 620 10.43 -12.45 -22.64
CA GLY A 620 10.19 -13.56 -23.53
C GLY A 620 10.15 -14.88 -22.80
N ASP A 621 11.02 -15.79 -23.11
CA ASP A 621 11.04 -17.16 -22.66
C ASP A 621 11.34 -17.30 -21.16
N ASP A 622 10.46 -17.96 -20.41
CA ASP A 622 10.60 -18.23 -18.98
C ASP A 622 11.52 -19.44 -18.69
N ASP A 623 11.80 -20.29 -19.69
CA ASP A 623 12.54 -21.55 -19.56
C ASP A 623 14.06 -21.42 -19.76
N VAL A 624 14.61 -20.21 -19.58
CA VAL A 624 16.05 -19.94 -19.74
C VAL A 624 16.77 -19.72 -18.41
N ALA A 625 18.09 -19.91 -18.41
CA ALA A 625 18.91 -19.66 -17.21
C ALA A 625 18.81 -18.20 -16.75
N PRO A 626 18.97 -17.90 -15.44
CA PRO A 626 18.75 -16.53 -14.89
C PRO A 626 19.59 -15.44 -15.57
N GLN A 627 20.89 -15.70 -15.88
CA GLN A 627 21.75 -14.73 -16.55
C GLN A 627 21.32 -14.45 -17.99
N GLU A 628 20.83 -15.48 -18.69
CA GLU A 628 20.31 -15.36 -20.04
C GLU A 628 18.97 -14.63 -20.05
N ARG A 629 18.10 -14.87 -19.06
CA ARG A 629 16.86 -14.12 -18.85
C ARG A 629 17.14 -12.63 -18.68
N ASP A 630 18.09 -12.27 -17.82
CA ASP A 630 18.47 -10.87 -17.62
C ASP A 630 18.97 -10.21 -18.90
N ARG A 631 19.69 -10.97 -19.76
CA ARG A 631 20.15 -10.48 -21.06
C ARG A 631 18.97 -10.25 -22.02
N ILE A 632 18.06 -11.21 -22.10
CA ILE A 632 16.88 -11.14 -22.98
C ILE A 632 15.97 -9.98 -22.54
N ASP A 633 15.70 -9.86 -21.25
CA ASP A 633 14.81 -8.83 -20.72
C ASP A 633 15.41 -7.42 -20.87
N ALA A 634 16.72 -7.26 -20.65
CA ALA A 634 17.40 -5.98 -20.89
C ALA A 634 17.33 -5.59 -22.37
N GLU A 635 17.58 -6.55 -23.29
CA GLU A 635 17.45 -6.33 -24.73
C GLU A 635 16.04 -5.93 -25.13
N ALA A 636 15.03 -6.59 -24.53
CA ALA A 636 13.62 -6.24 -24.75
C ALA A 636 13.30 -4.82 -24.28
N ILE A 637 13.84 -4.37 -23.13
CA ILE A 637 13.69 -2.99 -22.65
C ILE A 637 14.25 -2.02 -23.70
N TYR A 638 15.50 -2.19 -24.13
CA TYR A 638 16.12 -1.27 -25.08
C TYR A 638 15.38 -1.25 -26.42
N ALA A 639 15.09 -2.42 -26.99
CA ALA A 639 14.37 -2.52 -28.25
C ALA A 639 12.97 -1.88 -28.19
N THR A 640 12.25 -2.04 -27.06
CA THR A 640 10.94 -1.41 -26.85
C THR A 640 11.07 0.10 -26.76
N LEU A 641 12.05 0.61 -26.01
CA LEU A 641 12.31 2.05 -25.91
C LEU A 641 12.63 2.67 -27.26
N GLU A 642 13.58 2.09 -27.99
CA GLU A 642 14.07 2.61 -29.27
C GLU A 642 13.03 2.56 -30.40
N ARG A 643 12.28 1.45 -30.50
CA ARG A 643 11.42 1.17 -31.64
C ARG A 643 9.95 1.51 -31.44
N ALA A 644 9.50 1.62 -30.19
CA ALA A 644 8.08 1.81 -29.88
C ALA A 644 7.83 3.03 -28.98
N VAL A 645 8.43 3.11 -27.80
CA VAL A 645 8.14 4.13 -26.80
C VAL A 645 8.58 5.51 -27.24
N VAL A 646 9.87 5.69 -27.53
CA VAL A 646 10.45 6.98 -27.94
C VAL A 646 9.80 7.52 -29.22
N PRO A 647 9.67 6.72 -30.30
CA PRO A 647 8.97 7.18 -31.50
C PRO A 647 7.51 7.58 -31.21
N ALA A 648 6.75 6.76 -30.50
CA ALA A 648 5.34 7.06 -30.22
C ALA A 648 5.15 8.38 -29.45
N PHE A 649 6.10 8.75 -28.57
CA PHE A 649 6.03 10.00 -27.81
C PHE A 649 6.47 11.22 -28.63
N TYR A 650 7.48 11.11 -29.49
CA TYR A 650 8.07 12.24 -30.21
C TYR A 650 7.51 12.45 -31.61
N ASP A 651 6.94 11.42 -32.26
CA ASP A 651 6.31 11.56 -33.57
C ASP A 651 4.94 12.25 -33.40
N ARG A 652 4.87 13.50 -33.86
CA ARG A 652 3.72 14.39 -33.63
C ARG A 652 3.08 14.79 -34.94
N ASP A 653 1.77 14.97 -34.91
CA ASP A 653 1.01 15.52 -36.04
C ASP A 653 1.29 17.03 -36.23
N ARG A 654 0.65 17.61 -37.23
CA ARG A 654 0.75 19.05 -37.53
C ARG A 654 0.28 20.00 -36.38
N HIS A 655 -0.41 19.47 -35.38
CA HIS A 655 -0.90 20.19 -34.21
C HIS A 655 -0.03 19.96 -32.97
N GLY A 656 1.06 19.19 -33.12
CA GLY A 656 1.96 18.84 -32.03
C GLY A 656 1.44 17.75 -31.12
N ILE A 657 0.42 16.97 -31.55
CA ILE A 657 -0.18 15.89 -30.77
C ILE A 657 0.44 14.55 -31.18
N PRO A 658 0.94 13.72 -30.23
CA PRO A 658 1.45 12.38 -30.53
C PRO A 658 0.28 11.39 -30.65
N THR A 659 -0.32 11.28 -31.83
CA THR A 659 -1.57 10.55 -32.06
C THR A 659 -1.49 9.08 -31.64
N ARG A 660 -0.41 8.40 -32.01
CA ARG A 660 -0.17 6.99 -31.62
C ARG A 660 -0.06 6.83 -30.10
N TRP A 661 0.54 7.81 -29.42
CA TRP A 661 0.62 7.84 -27.96
C TRP A 661 -0.77 8.01 -27.33
N MET A 662 -1.56 8.91 -27.90
CA MET A 662 -2.92 9.18 -27.40
C MET A 662 -3.89 8.01 -27.61
N GLU A 663 -3.71 7.22 -28.67
CA GLU A 663 -4.45 5.95 -28.84
C GLU A 663 -4.17 4.98 -27.67
N LEU A 664 -2.90 4.81 -27.28
CA LEU A 664 -2.53 3.99 -26.12
C LEU A 664 -3.10 4.54 -24.80
N VAL A 665 -3.01 5.86 -24.60
CA VAL A 665 -3.57 6.52 -23.40
C VAL A 665 -5.08 6.32 -23.29
N ARG A 666 -5.81 6.49 -24.40
CA ARG A 666 -7.26 6.24 -24.44
C ARG A 666 -7.60 4.79 -24.13
N ARG A 667 -6.88 3.85 -24.72
CA ARG A 667 -7.10 2.42 -24.49
C ARG A 667 -6.83 2.06 -23.04
N ASN A 668 -5.72 2.58 -22.44
CA ASN A 668 -5.39 2.44 -21.05
C ASN A 668 -6.51 2.97 -20.13
N LEU A 669 -6.93 4.22 -20.32
CA LEU A 669 -7.96 4.87 -19.49
C LEU A 669 -9.33 4.19 -19.61
N ALA A 670 -9.72 3.77 -20.83
CA ALA A 670 -11.01 3.12 -21.05
C ALA A 670 -11.14 1.77 -20.32
N GLY A 671 -10.02 1.00 -20.22
CA GLY A 671 -10.05 -0.39 -19.79
C GLY A 671 -9.51 -0.66 -18.39
N LEU A 672 -8.46 0.06 -17.97
CA LEU A 672 -7.70 -0.38 -16.78
C LEU A 672 -8.21 0.18 -15.44
N PRO A 673 -8.49 1.50 -15.28
CA PRO A 673 -8.76 2.06 -13.96
C PRO A 673 -9.94 1.41 -13.23
N ALA A 674 -11.05 1.17 -13.94
CA ALA A 674 -12.24 0.58 -13.35
C ALA A 674 -12.00 -0.89 -12.95
N VAL A 675 -11.41 -1.69 -13.84
CA VAL A 675 -11.12 -3.11 -13.62
C VAL A 675 -10.13 -3.32 -12.47
N TYR A 676 -9.15 -2.42 -12.33
CA TYR A 676 -8.13 -2.50 -11.28
C TYR A 676 -8.35 -1.47 -10.16
N SER A 677 -9.62 -1.15 -9.88
CA SER A 677 -10.03 -0.37 -8.70
C SER A 677 -10.18 -1.25 -7.47
N THR A 678 -9.99 -0.68 -6.28
CA THR A 678 -10.30 -1.37 -5.02
C THR A 678 -11.80 -1.53 -4.80
N TRP A 679 -12.65 -0.75 -5.45
CA TRP A 679 -14.11 -0.97 -5.40
C TRP A 679 -14.49 -2.31 -6.05
N ARG A 680 -13.99 -2.59 -7.27
CA ARG A 680 -14.14 -3.90 -7.91
C ARG A 680 -13.51 -5.01 -7.05
N MET A 681 -12.27 -4.82 -6.57
CA MET A 681 -11.57 -5.79 -5.74
C MET A 681 -12.37 -6.15 -4.47
N VAL A 682 -12.90 -5.16 -3.75
CA VAL A 682 -13.71 -5.40 -2.53
C VAL A 682 -15.04 -6.06 -2.88
N GLY A 683 -15.64 -5.74 -4.02
CA GLY A 683 -16.81 -6.44 -4.56
C GLY A 683 -16.50 -7.92 -4.80
N ASP A 684 -15.36 -8.24 -5.45
CA ASP A 684 -14.93 -9.63 -5.65
C ASP A 684 -14.67 -10.36 -4.33
N TYR A 685 -14.05 -9.69 -3.34
CA TYR A 685 -13.89 -10.26 -1.99
C TYR A 685 -15.24 -10.54 -1.34
N LEU A 686 -16.21 -9.63 -1.49
CA LEU A 686 -17.55 -9.80 -0.94
C LEU A 686 -18.22 -11.06 -1.54
N ASP A 687 -18.25 -11.16 -2.85
CA ASP A 687 -19.00 -12.22 -3.56
C ASP A 687 -18.32 -13.58 -3.45
N GLN A 688 -16.98 -13.62 -3.59
CA GLN A 688 -16.24 -14.88 -3.67
C GLN A 688 -15.84 -15.44 -2.31
N LEU A 689 -15.68 -14.59 -1.28
CA LEU A 689 -15.07 -14.97 -0.01
C LEU A 689 -15.90 -14.54 1.20
N TYR A 690 -16.34 -13.27 1.33
CA TYR A 690 -16.97 -12.80 2.55
C TYR A 690 -18.39 -13.35 2.73
N LEU A 691 -19.24 -13.29 1.70
CA LEU A 691 -20.59 -13.86 1.79
C LEU A 691 -20.55 -15.38 1.98
N PRO A 692 -19.74 -16.17 1.24
CA PRO A 692 -19.59 -17.59 1.51
C PRO A 692 -19.09 -17.93 2.92
N ALA A 693 -18.13 -17.15 3.46
CA ALA A 693 -17.63 -17.35 4.83
C ALA A 693 -18.68 -17.00 5.89
N HIS A 694 -19.46 -15.94 5.64
CA HIS A 694 -20.54 -15.51 6.51
C HIS A 694 -21.65 -16.55 6.61
N LEU A 695 -22.15 -17.08 5.49
CA LEU A 695 -23.19 -18.13 5.46
C LEU A 695 -22.75 -19.39 6.20
N ARG A 696 -21.48 -19.80 6.06
CA ARG A 696 -20.96 -20.96 6.83
C ARG A 696 -20.88 -20.69 8.33
N SER A 697 -20.65 -19.44 8.73
CA SER A 697 -20.67 -19.03 10.14
C SER A 697 -22.08 -19.16 10.74
N GLU A 698 -23.12 -18.85 9.99
CA GLU A 698 -24.51 -18.97 10.42
C GLU A 698 -24.96 -20.43 10.52
N ASP A 699 -24.64 -21.26 9.52
CA ASP A 699 -24.97 -22.69 9.51
C ASP A 699 -24.39 -23.44 10.73
N LEU A 700 -23.25 -23.01 11.24
CA LEU A 700 -22.59 -23.60 12.40
C LEU A 700 -23.08 -23.02 13.74
N ALA A 701 -23.76 -21.89 13.71
CA ALA A 701 -24.37 -21.25 14.89
C ALA A 701 -25.84 -21.68 15.11
N ALA A 702 -26.51 -22.18 14.07
CA ALA A 702 -27.88 -22.73 14.11
C ALA A 702 -27.87 -24.18 14.56
#